data_08a388f1f4f0403ad213040f06bf39b3
#
_entry.id   08a388f1f4f0403ad213040f06bf39b3
#
_cell.length_a   1.000
_cell.length_b   1.000
_cell.length_c   1.000
_cell.angle_alpha   90.00
_cell.angle_beta   90.00
_cell.angle_gamma   90.00
#
_symmetry.space_group_name_H-M   'P 1'
#
loop_
_entity.id
_entity.type
_entity.pdbx_description
1 polymer ?
#
loop_
_entity_poly.entity_id
_entity_poly.type
_entity_poly.pdbx_seq_one_letter_code
_entity_poly.pdbx_strand_id
1 'polypeptide(L)'
;MRHPDVVIIMTDEERNAPPYEGDDLKAWREEALPARHWFQQNGVSFERHYTGSLACVPSRPTLFTGHFPDLHGVTQTDGLGKDASDSRMRWLRPGEVPTIGHWFKAAGYDTHYDGKWHITHADLINPDSGLPIPTNTENGEVIEENVKAYLEANPLEEFGFSGWVGPEPHGAGLANSGFIRDNLIAERIVKWLKDRYLRRESGDAEALRPFLLVASFVNPHDIVLFPGWRRQENNPIKKSDLDPPKVPEPPTRHEDLSSKPAAQIAYKNAYFSGYGPHNRVKKIYERNEQAYRDLYYRLHLEVDGPIDSVRKTVSGNTLNETILFRTSDHGDLLGAHGGLHQKWFTLYDEATRVPFQIVRTGRNPSQPRTILDIPTSHVDLIPTALGMAGLEEKELSLKLSDSFTEVHPLPGCDLSPLIENQNKTHFLERSVYMMTRDNMLEGDNLASALARHLGRANNPPAPMKIRVPADVASNFEGIVKRVSDTDAQGGKGNLWKLVRAFDDPSTWSHPGVRQLTSSSPPAIRHRNSTIPDQWELYNLDSDPIELENESKNPALGEVFNFLKNCLKEESANQVPERNNPWPYARRKPPKEQIPVKKPPPPARFLRNFLQKIGLHPEDLHPFEDELNDFRALIVCTNHSWLDVAKPTGVFSSEMTVPYYLFTDAGIEVDLASPLGGEIAIDPMSLRAVTRSHHDDRFLVDDLLKEKVRKSISMSDIDVEIYDVIYFAGGWGASFD
;
A
#
# COMPACT_ATOMS: atom_id res chain seq x y z
N MET A 1 -6.16 -25.30 -29.36
CA MET A 1 -7.07 -25.57 -28.24
C MET A 1 -7.52 -24.19 -27.71
N ARG A 2 -8.72 -24.08 -27.16
CA ARG A 2 -9.20 -22.83 -26.62
C ARG A 2 -8.59 -22.69 -25.23
N HIS A 3 -8.01 -21.53 -24.90
CA HIS A 3 -7.51 -21.27 -23.54
C HIS A 3 -8.66 -21.32 -22.52
N PRO A 4 -8.43 -21.78 -21.29
CA PRO A 4 -9.43 -21.81 -20.22
C PRO A 4 -9.82 -20.42 -19.79
N ASP A 5 -11.03 -20.25 -19.22
CA ASP A 5 -11.38 -19.07 -18.46
C ASP A 5 -10.65 -19.10 -17.10
N VAL A 6 -10.34 -17.95 -16.55
CA VAL A 6 -9.69 -17.82 -15.23
C VAL A 6 -10.57 -16.97 -14.31
N VAL A 7 -10.84 -17.47 -13.13
CA VAL A 7 -11.64 -16.78 -12.12
C VAL A 7 -10.86 -16.74 -10.81
N ILE A 8 -10.67 -15.54 -10.25
CA ILE A 8 -10.07 -15.30 -8.94
C ILE A 8 -11.17 -14.83 -8.02
N ILE A 9 -11.45 -15.62 -6.99
CA ILE A 9 -12.37 -15.27 -5.91
C ILE A 9 -11.52 -14.96 -4.68
N MET A 10 -11.60 -13.73 -4.19
CA MET A 10 -10.83 -13.32 -3.03
C MET A 10 -11.68 -12.61 -1.99
N THR A 11 -11.26 -12.73 -0.75
CA THR A 11 -11.79 -12.03 0.43
C THR A 11 -10.75 -11.02 0.93
N ASP A 12 -11.15 -10.15 1.83
CA ASP A 12 -10.26 -9.22 2.51
C ASP A 12 -10.16 -9.59 4.01
N GLU A 13 -8.93 -9.67 4.51
CA GLU A 13 -8.65 -9.94 5.92
C GLU A 13 -9.01 -11.37 6.39
N GLU A 14 -9.10 -12.35 5.49
CA GLU A 14 -9.35 -13.75 5.85
C GLU A 14 -8.05 -14.52 6.08
N ARG A 15 -7.77 -14.85 7.35
CA ARG A 15 -6.64 -15.73 7.71
C ARG A 15 -6.95 -17.20 7.43
N ASN A 16 -5.92 -17.99 7.18
CA ASN A 16 -6.06 -19.45 7.25
C ASN A 16 -6.32 -19.89 8.69
N ALA A 17 -6.93 -21.06 8.87
CA ALA A 17 -7.24 -21.59 10.20
C ALA A 17 -5.97 -21.70 11.06
N PRO A 18 -5.90 -21.05 12.24
CA PRO A 18 -4.78 -21.22 13.13
C PRO A 18 -4.84 -22.59 13.82
N PRO A 19 -3.70 -23.14 14.28
CA PRO A 19 -3.63 -24.49 14.81
C PRO A 19 -4.42 -24.68 16.12
N TYR A 20 -4.78 -23.63 16.81
CA TYR A 20 -5.54 -23.66 18.07
C TYR A 20 -7.07 -23.61 17.90
N GLU A 21 -7.57 -23.67 16.66
CA GLU A 21 -9.01 -23.84 16.45
C GLU A 21 -9.46 -25.24 16.85
N GLY A 22 -10.46 -25.30 17.73
CA GLY A 22 -11.02 -26.56 18.20
C GLY A 22 -11.85 -27.28 17.13
N ASP A 23 -12.16 -28.55 17.39
CA ASP A 23 -12.91 -29.41 16.47
C ASP A 23 -14.34 -28.90 16.22
N ASP A 24 -14.98 -28.28 17.23
CA ASP A 24 -16.31 -27.67 17.08
C ASP A 24 -16.32 -26.56 16.03
N LEU A 25 -15.25 -25.72 15.98
CA LEU A 25 -15.15 -24.66 15.02
C LEU A 25 -14.82 -25.17 13.61
N LYS A 26 -14.04 -26.25 13.53
CA LYS A 26 -13.78 -26.95 12.25
C LYS A 26 -15.07 -27.54 11.68
N ALA A 27 -15.85 -28.26 12.52
CA ALA A 27 -17.14 -28.82 12.13
C ALA A 27 -18.12 -27.73 11.66
N TRP A 28 -18.17 -26.61 12.40
CA TRP A 28 -18.98 -25.46 12.01
C TRP A 28 -18.58 -24.90 10.66
N ARG A 29 -17.27 -24.77 10.36
CA ARG A 29 -16.81 -24.29 9.04
C ARG A 29 -17.26 -25.20 7.90
N GLU A 30 -17.24 -26.51 8.11
CA GLU A 30 -17.66 -27.47 7.10
C GLU A 30 -19.19 -27.40 6.83
N GLU A 31 -19.99 -27.14 7.86
CA GLU A 31 -21.45 -27.05 7.77
C GLU A 31 -21.93 -25.68 7.32
N ALA A 32 -21.42 -24.62 7.95
CA ALA A 32 -21.93 -23.26 7.79
C ALA A 32 -21.30 -22.50 6.61
N LEU A 33 -20.15 -22.96 6.07
CA LEU A 33 -19.41 -22.29 5.00
C LEU A 33 -19.32 -23.17 3.74
N PRO A 34 -20.45 -23.45 3.06
CA PRO A 34 -20.49 -24.42 1.95
C PRO A 34 -19.62 -24.04 0.75
N ALA A 35 -19.39 -22.74 0.48
CA ALA A 35 -18.48 -22.33 -0.59
C ALA A 35 -17.04 -22.72 -0.27
N ARG A 36 -16.57 -22.39 0.94
CA ARG A 36 -15.22 -22.70 1.39
C ARG A 36 -14.98 -24.22 1.48
N HIS A 37 -15.98 -24.94 2.00
CA HIS A 37 -15.94 -26.39 2.05
C HIS A 37 -15.83 -27.00 0.65
N TRP A 38 -16.60 -26.48 -0.31
CA TRP A 38 -16.53 -26.93 -1.70
C TRP A 38 -15.13 -26.78 -2.30
N PHE A 39 -14.46 -25.64 -2.11
CA PHE A 39 -13.09 -25.43 -2.58
C PHE A 39 -12.10 -26.44 -1.98
N GLN A 40 -12.23 -26.71 -0.68
CA GLN A 40 -11.39 -27.70 0.01
C GLN A 40 -11.61 -29.14 -0.49
N GLN A 41 -12.81 -29.48 -0.95
CA GLN A 41 -13.15 -30.83 -1.40
C GLN A 41 -12.87 -31.09 -2.88
N ASN A 42 -12.77 -30.04 -3.71
CA ASN A 42 -12.77 -30.17 -5.16
C ASN A 42 -11.47 -29.73 -5.85
N GLY A 43 -10.41 -29.46 -5.13
CA GLY A 43 -9.18 -28.97 -5.74
C GLY A 43 -7.93 -29.21 -4.90
N VAL A 44 -6.90 -28.46 -5.25
CA VAL A 44 -5.63 -28.44 -4.53
C VAL A 44 -5.66 -27.28 -3.53
N SER A 45 -5.45 -27.59 -2.25
CA SER A 45 -5.31 -26.61 -1.16
C SER A 45 -3.86 -26.52 -0.73
N PHE A 46 -3.34 -25.29 -0.64
CA PHE A 46 -2.01 -25.00 -0.12
C PHE A 46 -2.15 -24.51 1.33
N GLU A 47 -1.70 -25.33 2.28
CA GLU A 47 -1.87 -25.02 3.72
C GLU A 47 -0.91 -23.93 4.20
N ARG A 48 0.17 -23.69 3.49
CA ARG A 48 1.20 -22.71 3.81
C ARG A 48 1.36 -21.67 2.71
N HIS A 49 0.25 -21.01 2.39
CA HIS A 49 0.27 -19.88 1.45
C HIS A 49 0.39 -18.58 2.20
N TYR A 50 1.39 -17.80 1.84
CA TYR A 50 1.74 -16.56 2.53
C TYR A 50 1.49 -15.34 1.64
N THR A 51 1.08 -14.25 2.27
CA THR A 51 1.01 -12.95 1.59
C THR A 51 2.42 -12.47 1.27
N GLY A 52 2.58 -11.74 0.16
CA GLY A 52 3.87 -11.11 -0.15
C GLY A 52 4.11 -9.85 0.68
N SER A 53 3.04 -9.18 1.11
CA SER A 53 3.08 -7.97 1.92
C SER A 53 1.85 -7.87 2.84
N LEU A 54 1.85 -6.90 3.74
CA LEU A 54 0.79 -6.48 4.65
C LEU A 54 0.61 -4.97 4.53
N ALA A 55 -0.46 -4.37 4.81
CA ALA A 55 -1.86 -4.58 4.92
C ALA A 55 -2.56 -4.59 3.53
N CYS A 56 -3.88 -4.23 3.46
CA CYS A 56 -4.65 -4.32 2.21
C CYS A 56 -3.96 -3.61 1.03
N VAL A 57 -3.63 -2.31 1.19
CA VAL A 57 -3.10 -1.47 0.09
C VAL A 57 -1.73 -1.94 -0.41
N PRO A 58 -0.74 -2.36 0.38
CA PRO A 58 0.49 -2.97 -0.13
C PRO A 58 0.34 -4.42 -0.59
N SER A 59 -0.51 -5.21 0.06
CA SER A 59 -0.68 -6.63 -0.28
C SER A 59 -1.38 -6.83 -1.63
N ARG A 60 -2.43 -6.06 -1.92
CA ARG A 60 -3.19 -6.18 -3.18
C ARG A 60 -2.34 -5.91 -4.42
N PRO A 61 -1.58 -4.81 -4.53
CA PRO A 61 -0.64 -4.66 -5.63
C PRO A 61 0.40 -5.78 -5.71
N THR A 62 0.88 -6.30 -4.57
CA THR A 62 1.80 -7.44 -4.56
C THR A 62 1.17 -8.67 -5.20
N LEU A 63 -0.09 -8.98 -4.87
CA LEU A 63 -0.85 -10.08 -5.49
C LEU A 63 -1.11 -9.83 -6.98
N PHE A 64 -1.53 -8.60 -7.34
CA PHE A 64 -1.99 -8.27 -8.70
C PHE A 64 -0.88 -7.90 -9.67
N THR A 65 0.31 -7.49 -9.20
CA THR A 65 1.47 -7.25 -10.05
C THR A 65 2.46 -8.43 -10.05
N GLY A 66 2.37 -9.33 -9.05
CA GLY A 66 3.34 -10.39 -8.81
C GLY A 66 4.68 -9.86 -8.27
N HIS A 67 4.75 -8.62 -7.83
CA HIS A 67 5.96 -7.96 -7.35
C HIS A 67 5.79 -7.34 -5.96
N PHE A 68 6.89 -7.12 -5.26
CA PHE A 68 6.92 -6.59 -3.90
C PHE A 68 6.81 -5.04 -3.84
N PRO A 69 6.47 -4.48 -2.66
CA PRO A 69 6.31 -3.03 -2.47
C PRO A 69 7.45 -2.16 -2.98
N ASP A 70 8.69 -2.61 -2.87
CA ASP A 70 9.85 -1.83 -3.33
C ASP A 70 9.96 -1.73 -4.86
N LEU A 71 9.25 -2.57 -5.62
CA LEU A 71 9.11 -2.40 -7.06
C LEU A 71 7.86 -1.60 -7.43
N HIS A 72 6.66 -2.02 -6.96
CA HIS A 72 5.42 -1.35 -7.38
C HIS A 72 5.14 -0.03 -6.67
N GLY A 73 5.90 0.31 -5.64
CA GLY A 73 5.86 1.62 -5.00
C GLY A 73 4.74 1.84 -3.98
N VAL A 74 3.88 0.86 -3.73
CA VAL A 74 2.76 0.98 -2.79
C VAL A 74 3.19 0.40 -1.45
N THR A 75 3.46 1.26 -0.49
CA THR A 75 4.09 0.89 0.79
C THR A 75 3.25 1.20 2.02
N GLN A 76 2.08 1.83 1.85
CA GLN A 76 1.26 2.32 2.96
C GLN A 76 -0.20 1.99 2.73
N THR A 77 -0.95 1.87 3.83
CA THR A 77 -2.41 1.73 3.81
C THR A 77 -3.07 3.02 4.30
N ASP A 78 -4.18 3.38 3.69
CA ASP A 78 -5.06 4.45 4.15
C ASP A 78 -5.94 4.01 5.34
N GLY A 79 -6.74 4.93 5.84
CA GLY A 79 -7.71 4.69 6.92
C GLY A 79 -7.17 5.00 8.31
N LEU A 80 -6.26 4.23 8.86
CA LEU A 80 -5.72 4.45 10.22
C LEU A 80 -4.57 5.46 10.26
N GLY A 81 -3.74 5.48 9.23
CA GLY A 81 -2.61 6.39 9.14
C GLY A 81 -2.93 7.66 8.37
N LYS A 82 -3.36 7.52 7.15
CA LYS A 82 -3.65 8.60 6.20
C LYS A 82 -5.02 8.41 5.58
N ASP A 83 -5.57 9.49 5.05
CA ASP A 83 -6.79 9.44 4.25
C ASP A 83 -6.48 8.98 2.83
N ALA A 84 -7.42 8.32 2.13
CA ALA A 84 -7.25 7.90 0.75
C ALA A 84 -6.90 9.06 -0.20
N SER A 85 -7.45 10.24 0.07
CA SER A 85 -7.20 11.48 -0.67
C SER A 85 -5.93 12.23 -0.24
N ASP A 86 -5.21 11.76 0.78
CA ASP A 86 -3.98 12.40 1.25
C ASP A 86 -2.91 12.33 0.16
N SER A 87 -2.35 13.48 -0.22
CA SER A 87 -1.33 13.57 -1.27
C SER A 87 -0.04 12.78 -0.99
N ARG A 88 0.14 12.32 0.25
CA ARG A 88 1.26 11.48 0.69
C ARG A 88 0.94 9.99 0.58
N MET A 89 -0.32 9.62 0.30
CA MET A 89 -0.66 8.23 -0.02
C MET A 89 -0.01 7.81 -1.33
N ARG A 90 0.47 6.60 -1.33
CA ARG A 90 1.19 6.00 -2.45
C ARG A 90 0.33 4.92 -3.06
N TRP A 91 -0.15 5.19 -4.26
CA TRP A 91 -1.00 4.33 -5.03
C TRP A 91 -0.25 3.76 -6.24
N LEU A 92 -0.69 2.60 -6.74
CA LEU A 92 -0.17 2.04 -7.98
C LEU A 92 -0.38 3.05 -9.13
N ARG A 93 0.62 3.20 -9.98
CA ARG A 93 0.58 4.16 -11.09
C ARG A 93 0.33 3.48 -12.42
N PRO A 94 -0.49 4.10 -13.28
CA PRO A 94 -0.66 3.62 -14.64
C PRO A 94 0.67 3.61 -15.40
N GLY A 95 0.89 2.58 -16.23
CA GLY A 95 2.07 2.49 -17.10
C GLY A 95 3.40 2.19 -16.41
N GLU A 96 3.41 1.95 -15.08
CA GLU A 96 4.64 1.54 -14.38
C GLU A 96 4.77 0.01 -14.34
N VAL A 97 4.04 -0.65 -13.46
CA VAL A 97 4.10 -2.12 -13.29
C VAL A 97 2.83 -2.76 -13.85
N PRO A 98 2.92 -3.73 -14.76
CA PRO A 98 1.73 -4.39 -15.29
C PRO A 98 1.04 -5.24 -14.22
N THR A 99 -0.28 -5.19 -14.18
CA THR A 99 -1.11 -6.08 -13.34
C THR A 99 -1.43 -7.38 -14.07
N ILE A 100 -1.97 -8.37 -13.35
CA ILE A 100 -2.49 -9.61 -13.96
C ILE A 100 -3.51 -9.33 -15.07
N GLY A 101 -4.31 -8.25 -14.93
CA GLY A 101 -5.22 -7.81 -16.00
C GLY A 101 -4.50 -7.48 -17.29
N HIS A 102 -3.36 -6.82 -17.22
CA HIS A 102 -2.55 -6.51 -18.41
C HIS A 102 -1.91 -7.76 -19.02
N TRP A 103 -1.40 -8.67 -18.19
CA TRP A 103 -0.86 -9.94 -18.67
C TRP A 103 -1.90 -10.72 -19.47
N PHE A 104 -3.12 -10.82 -18.95
CA PHE A 104 -4.20 -11.54 -19.63
C PHE A 104 -4.76 -10.78 -20.85
N LYS A 105 -4.85 -9.45 -20.81
CA LYS A 105 -5.19 -8.64 -22.00
C LYS A 105 -4.17 -8.83 -23.12
N ALA A 106 -2.86 -8.85 -22.81
CA ALA A 106 -1.80 -9.09 -23.79
C ALA A 106 -1.88 -10.51 -24.42
N ALA A 107 -2.49 -11.45 -23.70
CA ALA A 107 -2.79 -12.81 -24.18
C ALA A 107 -4.15 -12.93 -24.94
N GLY A 108 -4.90 -11.83 -25.10
CA GLY A 108 -6.18 -11.81 -25.82
C GLY A 108 -7.41 -12.16 -24.99
N TYR A 109 -7.30 -12.15 -23.67
CA TYR A 109 -8.44 -12.32 -22.76
C TYR A 109 -9.25 -11.04 -22.61
N ASP A 110 -10.55 -11.17 -22.36
CA ASP A 110 -11.34 -10.12 -21.74
C ASP A 110 -11.10 -10.14 -20.23
N THR A 111 -10.94 -8.98 -19.61
CA THR A 111 -10.62 -8.86 -18.19
C THR A 111 -11.68 -8.07 -17.46
N HIS A 112 -12.29 -8.70 -16.45
CA HIS A 112 -13.38 -8.12 -15.67
C HIS A 112 -13.06 -8.13 -14.18
N TYR A 113 -13.36 -7.04 -13.49
CA TYR A 113 -13.14 -6.90 -12.05
C TYR A 113 -14.38 -6.30 -11.39
N ASP A 114 -14.85 -6.88 -10.30
CA ASP A 114 -15.86 -6.26 -9.45
C ASP A 114 -15.56 -6.53 -7.96
N GLY A 115 -15.87 -5.53 -7.13
CA GLY A 115 -15.65 -5.55 -5.69
C GLY A 115 -14.49 -4.68 -5.22
N LYS A 116 -13.93 -5.00 -4.04
CA LYS A 116 -12.88 -4.19 -3.42
C LYS A 116 -11.60 -4.18 -4.26
N TRP A 117 -11.19 -3.00 -4.73
CA TRP A 117 -9.98 -2.78 -5.50
C TRP A 117 -8.79 -2.39 -4.60
N HIS A 118 -8.85 -1.25 -3.96
CA HIS A 118 -7.94 -0.75 -2.93
C HIS A 118 -6.44 -0.76 -3.33
N ILE A 119 -6.16 -0.55 -4.61
CA ILE A 119 -4.81 -0.48 -5.20
C ILE A 119 -4.51 0.92 -5.70
N THR A 120 -5.57 1.64 -6.05
CA THR A 120 -5.54 3.04 -6.49
C THR A 120 -6.73 3.79 -5.89
N HIS A 121 -6.69 5.12 -5.94
CA HIS A 121 -7.84 5.94 -5.63
C HIS A 121 -8.72 6.06 -6.88
N ALA A 122 -9.61 5.07 -7.09
CA ALA A 122 -10.41 4.91 -8.31
C ALA A 122 -11.84 5.50 -8.19
N ASP A 123 -12.21 6.07 -7.05
CA ASP A 123 -13.54 6.61 -6.80
C ASP A 123 -13.88 7.78 -7.71
N LEU A 124 -15.11 7.77 -8.24
CA LEU A 124 -15.71 8.95 -8.84
C LEU A 124 -16.14 9.91 -7.73
N ILE A 125 -15.60 11.12 -7.77
CA ILE A 125 -15.85 12.13 -6.74
C ILE A 125 -16.91 13.10 -7.19
N ASN A 126 -17.93 13.30 -6.35
CA ASN A 126 -18.94 14.33 -6.55
C ASN A 126 -18.28 15.71 -6.39
N PRO A 127 -18.30 16.57 -7.41
CA PRO A 127 -17.59 17.85 -7.40
C PRO A 127 -18.12 18.84 -6.34
N ASP A 128 -19.41 18.72 -5.97
CA ASP A 128 -20.04 19.65 -5.02
C ASP A 128 -19.73 19.28 -3.57
N SER A 129 -19.70 17.98 -3.26
CA SER A 129 -19.48 17.50 -1.89
C SER A 129 -18.03 17.09 -1.61
N GLY A 130 -17.25 16.80 -2.66
CA GLY A 130 -15.91 16.23 -2.52
C GLY A 130 -15.89 14.78 -2.01
N LEU A 131 -17.06 14.11 -1.98
CA LEU A 131 -17.20 12.73 -1.50
C LEU A 131 -17.36 11.76 -2.68
N PRO A 132 -16.99 10.49 -2.50
CA PRO A 132 -17.26 9.44 -3.48
C PRO A 132 -18.75 9.33 -3.82
N ILE A 133 -19.06 9.09 -5.10
CA ILE A 133 -20.43 8.92 -5.59
C ILE A 133 -20.95 7.54 -5.13
N PRO A 134 -22.01 7.47 -4.30
CA PRO A 134 -22.54 6.21 -3.80
C PRO A 134 -23.32 5.46 -4.89
N THR A 135 -23.20 4.13 -4.94
CA THR A 135 -23.92 3.27 -5.90
C THR A 135 -25.04 2.46 -5.27
N ASN A 136 -25.19 2.57 -3.94
CA ASN A 136 -26.29 1.98 -3.20
C ASN A 136 -26.62 2.78 -1.92
N THR A 137 -27.81 2.55 -1.39
CA THR A 137 -28.26 3.08 -0.10
C THR A 137 -27.80 2.20 1.07
N GLU A 138 -28.01 2.64 2.32
CA GLU A 138 -27.77 1.84 3.52
C GLU A 138 -28.64 0.58 3.63
N ASN A 139 -29.76 0.53 2.90
CA ASN A 139 -30.63 -0.64 2.82
C ASN A 139 -30.25 -1.60 1.67
N GLY A 140 -29.18 -1.30 0.93
CA GLY A 140 -28.75 -2.11 -0.21
C GLY A 140 -29.52 -1.84 -1.52
N GLU A 141 -30.33 -0.79 -1.59
CA GLU A 141 -31.00 -0.42 -2.83
C GLU A 141 -30.00 0.18 -3.81
N VAL A 142 -29.95 -0.36 -5.03
CA VAL A 142 -29.01 0.07 -6.07
C VAL A 142 -29.44 1.43 -6.67
N ILE A 143 -28.46 2.31 -6.85
CA ILE A 143 -28.63 3.60 -7.53
C ILE A 143 -28.11 3.43 -8.96
N GLU A 144 -29.00 2.99 -9.86
CA GLU A 144 -28.66 2.56 -11.23
C GLU A 144 -27.93 3.62 -12.05
N GLU A 145 -28.28 4.89 -11.91
CA GLU A 145 -27.62 6.01 -12.61
C GLU A 145 -26.13 6.14 -12.21
N ASN A 146 -25.84 5.93 -10.92
CA ASN A 146 -24.48 6.01 -10.41
C ASN A 146 -23.68 4.76 -10.79
N VAL A 147 -24.29 3.57 -10.77
CA VAL A 147 -23.68 2.35 -11.29
C VAL A 147 -23.29 2.54 -12.76
N LYS A 148 -24.20 3.09 -13.57
CA LYS A 148 -23.93 3.37 -14.98
C LYS A 148 -22.78 4.36 -15.15
N ALA A 149 -22.70 5.40 -14.33
CA ALA A 149 -21.60 6.37 -14.36
C ALA A 149 -20.22 5.70 -14.11
N TYR A 150 -20.11 4.79 -13.13
CA TYR A 150 -18.89 4.03 -12.91
C TYR A 150 -18.52 3.12 -14.09
N LEU A 151 -19.50 2.43 -14.67
CA LEU A 151 -19.26 1.55 -15.82
C LEU A 151 -18.83 2.34 -17.07
N GLU A 152 -19.40 3.52 -17.30
CA GLU A 152 -19.02 4.41 -18.41
C GLU A 152 -17.64 5.05 -18.21
N ALA A 153 -17.31 5.44 -16.97
CA ALA A 153 -16.01 6.00 -16.62
C ALA A 153 -14.87 4.97 -16.68
N ASN A 154 -15.20 3.69 -16.45
CA ASN A 154 -14.27 2.56 -16.48
C ASN A 154 -12.93 2.82 -15.78
N PRO A 155 -12.91 3.20 -14.49
CA PRO A 155 -11.72 3.74 -13.83
C PRO A 155 -10.57 2.75 -13.68
N LEU A 156 -10.78 1.45 -13.90
CA LEU A 156 -9.74 0.42 -13.88
C LEU A 156 -9.17 0.06 -15.26
N GLU A 157 -9.56 0.76 -16.32
CA GLU A 157 -9.03 0.53 -17.68
C GLU A 157 -7.51 0.62 -17.73
N GLU A 158 -6.95 1.65 -17.12
CA GLU A 158 -5.50 1.89 -17.03
C GLU A 158 -4.75 0.85 -16.18
N PHE A 159 -5.50 0.00 -15.46
CA PHE A 159 -4.97 -1.10 -14.65
C PHE A 159 -5.32 -2.48 -15.23
N GLY A 160 -5.79 -2.51 -16.47
CA GLY A 160 -6.02 -3.73 -17.22
C GLY A 160 -7.35 -4.42 -16.95
N PHE A 161 -8.35 -3.74 -16.36
CA PHE A 161 -9.66 -4.30 -16.06
C PHE A 161 -10.81 -3.42 -16.53
N SER A 162 -12.00 -4.02 -16.63
CA SER A 162 -13.26 -3.33 -16.88
C SER A 162 -14.35 -3.84 -15.92
N GLY A 163 -15.46 -3.10 -15.83
CA GLY A 163 -16.66 -3.54 -15.10
C GLY A 163 -16.71 -3.20 -13.62
N TRP A 164 -15.70 -2.50 -13.10
CA TRP A 164 -15.69 -2.12 -11.69
C TRP A 164 -16.73 -1.06 -11.35
N VAL A 165 -17.41 -1.28 -10.20
CA VAL A 165 -18.44 -0.39 -9.65
C VAL A 165 -18.08 0.03 -8.24
N GLY A 166 -17.66 1.29 -8.09
CA GLY A 166 -17.38 1.92 -6.80
C GLY A 166 -18.65 2.29 -5.99
N PRO A 167 -18.50 3.15 -4.99
CA PRO A 167 -17.21 3.59 -4.47
C PRO A 167 -16.46 2.45 -3.82
N GLU A 168 -15.16 2.66 -3.59
CA GLU A 168 -14.34 1.68 -2.87
C GLU A 168 -15.02 1.27 -1.57
N PRO A 169 -15.30 -0.03 -1.33
CA PRO A 169 -15.95 -0.47 -0.11
C PRO A 169 -14.99 -0.38 1.08
N HIS A 170 -14.89 0.82 1.63
CA HIS A 170 -13.99 1.18 2.71
C HIS A 170 -14.65 2.23 3.62
N GLY A 171 -14.40 2.15 4.93
CA GLY A 171 -14.92 3.12 5.90
C GLY A 171 -16.08 2.59 6.74
N ALA A 172 -16.56 3.44 7.66
CA ALA A 172 -17.47 3.05 8.72
C ALA A 172 -18.97 3.14 8.37
N GLY A 173 -19.29 3.55 7.15
CA GLY A 173 -20.70 3.66 6.69
C GLY A 173 -21.29 2.30 6.33
N LEU A 174 -22.49 2.01 6.82
CA LEU A 174 -23.18 0.73 6.58
C LEU A 174 -23.36 0.45 5.08
N ALA A 175 -23.75 1.46 4.30
CA ALA A 175 -23.94 1.35 2.86
C ALA A 175 -22.70 0.80 2.12
N ASN A 176 -21.53 1.08 2.64
CA ASN A 176 -20.26 0.69 2.03
C ASN A 176 -19.55 -0.48 2.74
N SER A 177 -20.22 -1.11 3.71
CA SER A 177 -19.72 -2.30 4.40
C SER A 177 -19.88 -3.56 3.53
N GLY A 178 -19.06 -4.58 3.76
CA GLY A 178 -19.21 -5.89 3.14
C GLY A 178 -20.56 -6.54 3.43
N PHE A 179 -21.13 -6.26 4.59
CA PHE A 179 -22.47 -6.72 4.93
C PHE A 179 -23.54 -6.36 3.86
N ILE A 180 -23.41 -5.20 3.22
CA ILE A 180 -24.28 -4.77 2.10
C ILE A 180 -23.62 -5.08 0.75
N ARG A 181 -22.35 -4.71 0.59
CA ARG A 181 -21.66 -4.69 -0.70
C ARG A 181 -21.41 -6.09 -1.26
N ASP A 182 -21.10 -7.09 -0.42
CA ASP A 182 -20.74 -8.43 -0.90
C ASP A 182 -21.87 -9.09 -1.68
N ASN A 183 -23.12 -8.90 -1.26
CA ASN A 183 -24.28 -9.39 -2.01
C ASN A 183 -24.43 -8.69 -3.37
N LEU A 184 -24.31 -7.35 -3.41
CA LEU A 184 -24.42 -6.56 -4.63
C LEU A 184 -23.30 -6.89 -5.63
N ILE A 185 -22.09 -7.12 -5.15
CA ILE A 185 -20.94 -7.59 -5.95
C ILE A 185 -21.27 -8.95 -6.57
N ALA A 186 -21.71 -9.91 -5.77
CA ALA A 186 -22.05 -11.24 -6.26
C ALA A 186 -23.17 -11.20 -7.32
N GLU A 187 -24.22 -10.40 -7.10
CA GLU A 187 -25.33 -10.23 -8.04
C GLU A 187 -24.86 -9.69 -9.41
N ARG A 188 -24.00 -8.66 -9.41
CA ARG A 188 -23.46 -8.10 -10.66
C ARG A 188 -22.58 -9.12 -11.39
N ILE A 189 -21.70 -9.81 -10.67
CA ILE A 189 -20.82 -10.85 -11.24
C ILE A 189 -21.63 -12.00 -11.80
N VAL A 190 -22.62 -12.52 -11.08
CA VAL A 190 -23.51 -13.59 -11.53
C VAL A 190 -24.28 -13.17 -12.79
N LYS A 191 -24.78 -11.94 -12.83
CA LYS A 191 -25.46 -11.38 -14.01
C LYS A 191 -24.52 -11.32 -15.19
N TRP A 192 -23.29 -10.81 -15.02
CA TRP A 192 -22.28 -10.73 -16.07
C TRP A 192 -21.89 -12.11 -16.60
N LEU A 193 -21.67 -13.10 -15.72
CA LEU A 193 -21.36 -14.49 -16.10
C LEU A 193 -22.49 -15.13 -16.91
N LYS A 194 -23.74 -15.00 -16.45
CA LYS A 194 -24.92 -15.54 -17.16
C LYS A 194 -25.08 -14.94 -18.55
N ASP A 195 -24.94 -13.61 -18.66
CA ASP A 195 -24.96 -12.94 -19.98
C ASP A 195 -23.83 -13.47 -20.89
N ARG A 196 -22.63 -13.55 -20.36
CA ARG A 196 -21.47 -14.06 -21.09
C ARG A 196 -21.68 -15.48 -21.60
N TYR A 197 -22.24 -16.36 -20.80
CA TYR A 197 -22.52 -17.74 -21.18
C TYR A 197 -23.63 -17.86 -22.21
N LEU A 198 -24.72 -17.12 -22.09
CA LEU A 198 -25.79 -17.06 -23.07
C LEU A 198 -25.29 -16.55 -24.43
N ARG A 199 -24.46 -15.50 -24.43
CA ARG A 199 -23.84 -14.99 -25.66
C ARG A 199 -22.88 -16.01 -26.29
N ARG A 200 -22.17 -16.78 -25.49
CA ARG A 200 -21.34 -17.89 -25.99
C ARG A 200 -22.16 -18.98 -26.65
N GLU A 201 -23.29 -19.37 -26.09
CA GLU A 201 -24.23 -20.33 -26.64
C GLU A 201 -24.81 -19.87 -27.98
N SER A 202 -25.04 -18.59 -28.15
CA SER A 202 -25.49 -17.97 -29.38
C SER A 202 -24.40 -17.81 -30.46
N GLY A 203 -23.15 -18.11 -30.13
CA GLY A 203 -22.01 -18.00 -31.04
C GLY A 203 -21.44 -16.61 -31.21
N ASP A 204 -21.71 -15.67 -30.27
CA ASP A 204 -21.16 -14.33 -30.27
C ASP A 204 -19.61 -14.38 -30.20
N ALA A 205 -18.95 -13.83 -31.22
CA ALA A 205 -17.51 -13.89 -31.40
C ALA A 205 -16.72 -13.22 -30.24
N GLU A 206 -17.23 -12.14 -29.68
CA GLU A 206 -16.61 -11.48 -28.55
C GLU A 206 -16.74 -12.31 -27.28
N ALA A 207 -17.94 -12.83 -27.01
CA ALA A 207 -18.19 -13.67 -25.85
C ALA A 207 -17.40 -14.99 -25.91
N LEU A 208 -17.00 -15.43 -27.09
CA LEU A 208 -16.18 -16.62 -27.30
C LEU A 208 -14.72 -16.46 -26.86
N ARG A 209 -14.20 -15.22 -26.68
CA ARG A 209 -12.86 -15.01 -26.11
C ARG A 209 -12.81 -15.55 -24.67
N PRO A 210 -11.67 -16.10 -24.22
CA PRO A 210 -11.50 -16.45 -22.82
C PRO A 210 -11.53 -15.19 -21.95
N PHE A 211 -11.86 -15.33 -20.68
CA PHE A 211 -11.86 -14.20 -19.77
C PHE A 211 -11.05 -14.46 -18.49
N LEU A 212 -10.53 -13.38 -17.92
CA LEU A 212 -10.09 -13.28 -16.53
C LEU A 212 -11.15 -12.50 -15.75
N LEU A 213 -11.73 -13.12 -14.73
CA LEU A 213 -12.67 -12.49 -13.80
C LEU A 213 -12.06 -12.43 -12.41
N VAL A 214 -12.09 -11.26 -11.79
CA VAL A 214 -11.78 -11.09 -10.37
C VAL A 214 -13.05 -10.71 -9.61
N ALA A 215 -13.43 -11.57 -8.66
CA ALA A 215 -14.51 -11.37 -7.71
C ALA A 215 -13.90 -11.07 -6.33
N SER A 216 -13.84 -9.79 -5.95
CA SER A 216 -13.15 -9.34 -4.75
C SER A 216 -14.16 -8.90 -3.69
N PHE A 217 -14.38 -9.77 -2.71
CA PHE A 217 -15.31 -9.54 -1.62
C PHE A 217 -14.66 -8.76 -0.47
N VAL A 218 -15.48 -8.07 0.33
CA VAL A 218 -15.03 -7.22 1.43
C VAL A 218 -14.81 -8.03 2.70
N ASN A 219 -15.82 -8.83 3.11
CA ASN A 219 -15.74 -9.54 4.38
C ASN A 219 -14.74 -10.72 4.34
N PRO A 220 -14.08 -10.96 5.51
CA PRO A 220 -14.37 -10.50 6.89
C PRO A 220 -13.77 -9.14 7.31
N HIS A 221 -13.29 -8.28 6.41
CA HIS A 221 -12.69 -6.97 6.71
C HIS A 221 -13.53 -6.08 7.63
N ASP A 222 -14.85 -6.20 7.63
CA ASP A 222 -15.71 -5.37 8.49
C ASP A 222 -15.48 -5.59 10.00
N ILE A 223 -14.62 -6.53 10.38
CA ILE A 223 -14.14 -6.68 11.76
C ILE A 223 -13.50 -5.40 12.29
N VAL A 224 -12.89 -4.58 11.41
CA VAL A 224 -12.30 -3.28 11.76
C VAL A 224 -13.34 -2.29 12.27
N LEU A 225 -14.60 -2.48 11.94
CA LEU A 225 -15.72 -1.63 12.35
C LEU A 225 -16.29 -2.00 13.73
N PHE A 226 -15.80 -3.07 14.37
CA PHE A 226 -16.31 -3.59 15.64
C PHE A 226 -16.56 -2.51 16.71
N PRO A 227 -15.65 -1.55 16.98
CA PRO A 227 -15.90 -0.54 18.00
C PRO A 227 -17.05 0.41 17.65
N GLY A 228 -17.29 0.67 16.36
CA GLY A 228 -18.39 1.48 15.85
C GLY A 228 -19.73 0.73 15.96
N TRP A 229 -19.78 -0.49 15.49
CA TRP A 229 -20.99 -1.30 15.46
C TRP A 229 -21.52 -1.63 16.85
N ARG A 230 -20.64 -1.79 17.84
CA ARG A 230 -21.08 -1.98 19.26
C ARG A 230 -21.79 -0.76 19.85
N ARG A 231 -21.75 0.40 19.20
CA ARG A 231 -22.39 1.63 19.67
C ARG A 231 -23.69 1.96 18.91
N GLN A 232 -23.95 1.31 17.78
CA GLN A 232 -25.14 1.55 17.00
C GLN A 232 -26.34 0.82 17.60
N GLU A 233 -27.45 1.52 17.82
CA GLU A 233 -28.71 0.92 18.30
C GLU A 233 -29.27 -0.13 17.30
N ASN A 234 -29.03 0.09 16.00
CA ASN A 234 -29.38 -0.82 14.92
C ASN A 234 -28.15 -1.58 14.43
N ASN A 235 -27.56 -2.44 15.28
CA ASN A 235 -26.49 -3.34 14.84
C ASN A 235 -27.02 -4.24 13.71
N PRO A 236 -26.47 -4.17 12.47
CA PRO A 236 -26.92 -4.99 11.36
C PRO A 236 -26.68 -6.48 11.58
N ILE A 237 -25.71 -6.82 12.45
CA ILE A 237 -25.33 -8.20 12.73
C ILE A 237 -26.21 -8.75 13.83
N LYS A 238 -27.30 -9.39 13.43
CA LYS A 238 -28.22 -10.10 14.34
C LYS A 238 -27.67 -11.49 14.63
N LYS A 239 -27.95 -12.03 15.82
CA LYS A 239 -27.71 -13.45 16.11
C LYS A 239 -28.47 -14.33 15.12
N SER A 240 -27.83 -15.42 14.71
CA SER A 240 -28.38 -16.43 13.82
C SER A 240 -28.16 -17.82 14.42
N ASP A 241 -29.00 -18.77 14.05
CA ASP A 241 -28.81 -20.18 14.45
C ASP A 241 -27.54 -20.80 13.85
N LEU A 242 -26.96 -20.13 12.85
CA LEU A 242 -25.68 -20.50 12.22
C LEU A 242 -24.50 -19.69 12.77
N ASP A 243 -24.66 -18.96 13.87
CA ASP A 243 -23.54 -18.27 14.52
C ASP A 243 -22.44 -19.27 14.90
N PRO A 244 -21.16 -18.88 14.84
CA PRO A 244 -20.07 -19.77 15.20
C PRO A 244 -20.17 -20.22 16.67
N PRO A 245 -19.68 -21.40 17.00
CA PRO A 245 -19.43 -21.75 18.39
C PRO A 245 -18.45 -20.74 19.00
N LYS A 246 -18.34 -20.78 20.33
CA LYS A 246 -17.42 -19.89 21.04
C LYS A 246 -16.01 -20.01 20.47
N VAL A 247 -15.53 -18.95 19.80
CA VAL A 247 -14.21 -18.90 19.18
C VAL A 247 -13.13 -18.86 20.28
N PRO A 248 -12.16 -19.77 20.28
CA PRO A 248 -11.14 -19.82 21.32
C PRO A 248 -10.30 -18.54 21.38
N GLU A 249 -9.79 -18.27 22.56
CA GLU A 249 -8.79 -17.23 22.75
C GLU A 249 -7.46 -17.73 22.20
N PRO A 250 -6.70 -16.88 21.44
CA PRO A 250 -5.37 -17.25 21.01
C PRO A 250 -4.45 -17.58 22.20
N PRO A 251 -3.69 -18.68 22.19
CA PRO A 251 -2.76 -19.01 23.27
C PRO A 251 -1.72 -17.92 23.55
N THR A 252 -1.37 -17.14 22.53
CA THR A 252 -0.42 -16.02 22.57
C THR A 252 -1.04 -14.70 23.07
N ARG A 253 -2.34 -14.68 23.43
CA ARG A 253 -3.08 -13.48 23.83
C ARG A 253 -2.43 -12.67 24.95
N HIS A 254 -1.80 -13.34 25.89
CA HIS A 254 -1.23 -12.75 27.09
C HIS A 254 0.30 -12.79 27.13
N GLU A 255 0.94 -13.10 25.99
CA GLU A 255 2.40 -13.12 25.94
C GLU A 255 3.01 -11.75 26.22
N ASP A 256 4.21 -11.77 26.80
CA ASP A 256 5.05 -10.60 26.97
C ASP A 256 5.84 -10.36 25.67
N LEU A 257 5.56 -9.24 25.00
CA LEU A 257 6.23 -8.85 23.75
C LEU A 257 7.68 -8.34 23.94
N SER A 258 8.27 -8.47 25.12
CA SER A 258 9.62 -7.94 25.41
C SER A 258 10.74 -8.60 24.58
N SER A 259 10.54 -9.83 24.10
CA SER A 259 11.44 -10.54 23.20
C SER A 259 11.20 -10.22 21.71
N LYS A 260 10.16 -9.49 21.40
CA LYS A 260 9.70 -9.18 20.04
C LYS A 260 10.17 -7.79 19.59
N PRO A 261 10.04 -7.43 18.30
CA PRO A 261 10.34 -6.09 17.82
C PRO A 261 9.58 -4.98 18.55
N ALA A 262 10.26 -3.91 18.90
CA ALA A 262 9.69 -2.81 19.67
C ALA A 262 8.48 -2.13 18.99
N ALA A 263 8.38 -2.22 17.66
CA ALA A 263 7.25 -1.73 16.88
C ALA A 263 5.93 -2.39 17.29
N GLN A 264 5.94 -3.66 17.67
CA GLN A 264 4.74 -4.40 18.08
C GLN A 264 4.16 -3.85 19.39
N ILE A 265 5.00 -3.58 20.39
CA ILE A 265 4.57 -2.92 21.64
C ILE A 265 4.07 -1.51 21.36
N ALA A 266 4.78 -0.76 20.52
CA ALA A 266 4.39 0.59 20.15
C ALA A 266 3.03 0.61 19.44
N TYR A 267 2.80 -0.32 18.53
CA TYR A 267 1.52 -0.49 17.83
C TYR A 267 0.39 -0.89 18.78
N LYS A 268 0.60 -1.89 19.63
CA LYS A 268 -0.36 -2.29 20.68
C LYS A 268 -0.83 -1.10 21.50
N ASN A 269 0.11 -0.23 21.90
CA ASN A 269 -0.20 0.95 22.69
C ASN A 269 -0.92 2.05 21.92
N ALA A 270 -0.73 2.12 20.60
CA ALA A 270 -1.31 3.16 19.74
C ALA A 270 -2.66 2.77 19.13
N TYR A 271 -2.90 1.48 18.89
CA TYR A 271 -3.99 0.95 18.10
C TYR A 271 -5.37 1.55 18.40
N PHE A 272 -5.76 1.56 19.67
CA PHE A 272 -7.10 2.02 20.06
C PHE A 272 -7.35 3.49 19.77
N SER A 273 -6.30 4.30 19.67
CA SER A 273 -6.39 5.73 19.33
C SER A 273 -6.88 5.96 17.89
N GLY A 274 -6.75 4.95 17.02
CA GLY A 274 -7.24 4.98 15.65
C GLY A 274 -8.76 5.06 15.52
N TYR A 275 -9.47 4.59 16.53
CA TYR A 275 -10.95 4.47 16.51
C TYR A 275 -11.65 5.44 17.47
N GLY A 276 -10.93 6.33 18.12
CA GLY A 276 -11.47 7.33 19.02
C GLY A 276 -10.65 7.51 20.31
N PRO A 277 -11.23 8.04 21.39
CA PRO A 277 -10.51 8.22 22.66
C PRO A 277 -9.95 6.87 23.17
N HIS A 278 -8.62 6.76 23.25
CA HIS A 278 -7.89 5.52 23.51
C HIS A 278 -8.52 4.62 24.61
N ASN A 279 -8.63 5.17 25.83
CA ASN A 279 -9.15 4.39 26.96
C ASN A 279 -10.61 3.94 26.79
N ARG A 280 -11.41 4.69 26.03
CA ARG A 280 -12.81 4.32 25.76
C ARG A 280 -12.87 3.16 24.77
N VAL A 281 -12.11 3.24 23.69
CA VAL A 281 -12.04 2.19 22.68
C VAL A 281 -11.44 0.92 23.26
N LYS A 282 -10.32 1.02 23.97
CA LYS A 282 -9.69 -0.11 24.68
C LYS A 282 -10.68 -0.87 25.57
N LYS A 283 -11.47 -0.16 26.37
CA LYS A 283 -12.50 -0.76 27.22
C LYS A 283 -13.60 -1.49 26.42
N ILE A 284 -13.90 -1.05 25.18
CA ILE A 284 -14.87 -1.75 24.32
C ILE A 284 -14.33 -3.13 23.96
N TYR A 285 -13.09 -3.22 23.54
CA TYR A 285 -12.44 -4.50 23.22
C TYR A 285 -12.33 -5.39 24.47
N GLU A 286 -11.71 -4.89 25.54
CA GLU A 286 -11.49 -5.67 26.79
C GLU A 286 -12.78 -6.28 27.36
N ARG A 287 -13.92 -5.58 27.26
CA ARG A 287 -15.21 -6.06 27.76
C ARG A 287 -15.93 -7.00 26.80
N ASN A 288 -15.50 -7.06 25.55
CA ASN A 288 -16.21 -7.76 24.48
C ASN A 288 -15.28 -8.61 23.61
N GLU A 289 -14.13 -9.06 24.12
CA GLU A 289 -13.14 -9.83 23.36
C GLU A 289 -13.73 -11.08 22.71
N GLN A 290 -14.60 -11.81 23.45
CA GLN A 290 -15.28 -12.97 22.89
C GLN A 290 -16.18 -12.57 21.71
N ALA A 291 -16.99 -11.53 21.88
CA ALA A 291 -17.88 -11.05 20.82
C ALA A 291 -17.11 -10.51 19.60
N TYR A 292 -15.89 -9.98 19.81
CA TYR A 292 -15.00 -9.58 18.73
C TYR A 292 -14.52 -10.78 17.91
N ARG A 293 -14.06 -11.85 18.59
CA ARG A 293 -13.65 -13.08 17.92
C ARG A 293 -14.80 -13.79 17.22
N ASP A 294 -15.95 -13.89 17.86
CA ASP A 294 -17.15 -14.53 17.30
C ASP A 294 -17.65 -13.74 16.06
N LEU A 295 -17.58 -12.40 16.10
CA LEU A 295 -17.94 -11.55 14.97
C LEU A 295 -17.09 -11.84 13.73
N TYR A 296 -15.77 -12.03 13.89
CA TYR A 296 -14.89 -12.31 12.77
C TYR A 296 -15.34 -13.56 11.98
N TYR A 297 -15.68 -14.65 12.69
CA TYR A 297 -16.20 -15.86 12.03
C TYR A 297 -17.63 -15.68 11.52
N ARG A 298 -18.43 -14.85 12.18
CA ARG A 298 -19.73 -14.47 11.66
C ARG A 298 -19.63 -13.73 10.31
N LEU A 299 -18.63 -12.88 10.12
CA LEU A 299 -18.39 -12.20 8.85
C LEU A 299 -17.97 -13.18 7.74
N HIS A 300 -17.31 -14.28 8.06
CA HIS A 300 -17.09 -15.37 7.10
C HIS A 300 -18.41 -15.98 6.62
N LEU A 301 -19.36 -16.19 7.53
CA LEU A 301 -20.69 -16.72 7.18
C LEU A 301 -21.44 -15.74 6.25
N GLU A 302 -21.39 -14.43 6.53
CA GLU A 302 -22.07 -13.42 5.72
C GLU A 302 -21.57 -13.40 4.26
N VAL A 303 -20.28 -13.58 4.05
CA VAL A 303 -19.70 -13.54 2.68
C VAL A 303 -19.70 -14.90 1.98
N ASP A 304 -19.90 -16.01 2.69
CA ASP A 304 -19.84 -17.36 2.08
C ASP A 304 -20.97 -17.57 1.05
N GLY A 305 -22.18 -17.04 1.32
CA GLY A 305 -23.30 -17.08 0.37
C GLY A 305 -23.02 -16.36 -0.95
N PRO A 306 -22.56 -15.08 -0.95
CA PRO A 306 -22.03 -14.37 -2.10
C PRO A 306 -20.98 -15.16 -2.90
N ILE A 307 -19.96 -15.71 -2.21
CA ILE A 307 -18.92 -16.56 -2.82
C ILE A 307 -19.56 -17.80 -3.48
N ASP A 308 -20.48 -18.46 -2.79
CA ASP A 308 -21.14 -19.68 -3.30
C ASP A 308 -21.98 -19.41 -4.55
N SER A 309 -22.61 -18.25 -4.63
CA SER A 309 -23.40 -17.83 -5.79
C SER A 309 -22.53 -17.68 -7.03
N VAL A 310 -21.37 -17.03 -6.90
CA VAL A 310 -20.41 -16.89 -8.00
C VAL A 310 -19.82 -18.27 -8.37
N ARG A 311 -19.32 -19.02 -7.37
CA ARG A 311 -18.75 -20.36 -7.56
C ARG A 311 -19.72 -21.30 -8.26
N LYS A 312 -20.99 -21.38 -7.84
CA LYS A 312 -22.03 -22.19 -8.48
C LYS A 312 -22.30 -21.82 -9.92
N THR A 313 -22.32 -20.51 -10.21
CA THR A 313 -22.51 -20.02 -11.58
C THR A 313 -21.35 -20.44 -12.47
N VAL A 314 -20.12 -20.35 -12.00
CA VAL A 314 -18.93 -20.76 -12.74
C VAL A 314 -18.90 -22.28 -12.90
N SER A 315 -19.05 -23.04 -11.81
CA SER A 315 -18.93 -24.50 -11.85
C SER A 315 -20.10 -25.20 -12.57
N GLY A 316 -21.25 -24.54 -12.69
CA GLY A 316 -22.38 -25.00 -13.48
C GLY A 316 -22.22 -24.88 -14.98
N ASN A 317 -21.22 -24.13 -15.45
CA ASN A 317 -20.93 -23.98 -16.87
C ASN A 317 -20.00 -25.10 -17.36
N THR A 318 -20.45 -25.87 -18.34
CA THR A 318 -19.69 -26.98 -18.94
C THR A 318 -19.16 -26.68 -20.36
N LEU A 319 -19.38 -25.46 -20.85
CA LEU A 319 -19.00 -25.07 -22.21
C LEU A 319 -17.48 -24.94 -22.38
N ASN A 320 -16.82 -24.39 -21.36
CA ASN A 320 -15.37 -24.18 -21.34
C ASN A 320 -14.75 -24.79 -20.08
N GLU A 321 -13.47 -25.05 -20.15
CA GLU A 321 -12.66 -25.24 -18.95
C GLU A 321 -12.50 -23.89 -18.22
N THR A 322 -12.64 -23.92 -16.90
CA THR A 322 -12.41 -22.74 -16.05
C THR A 322 -11.51 -23.12 -14.88
N ILE A 323 -10.53 -22.27 -14.61
CA ILE A 323 -9.62 -22.38 -13.48
C ILE A 323 -10.08 -21.38 -12.43
N LEU A 324 -10.44 -21.87 -11.25
CA LEU A 324 -10.83 -21.05 -10.12
C LEU A 324 -9.70 -20.99 -9.09
N PHE A 325 -9.29 -19.78 -8.75
CA PHE A 325 -8.43 -19.48 -7.62
C PHE A 325 -9.28 -18.93 -6.49
N ARG A 326 -9.02 -19.35 -5.26
CA ARG A 326 -9.57 -18.74 -4.06
C ARG A 326 -8.43 -18.34 -3.12
N THR A 327 -8.43 -17.07 -2.67
CA THR A 327 -7.44 -16.54 -1.73
C THR A 327 -8.01 -15.39 -0.89
N SER A 328 -7.16 -14.77 -0.07
CA SER A 328 -7.39 -13.51 0.63
C SER A 328 -6.15 -12.63 0.50
N ASP A 329 -6.28 -11.33 0.69
CA ASP A 329 -5.12 -10.42 0.61
C ASP A 329 -4.21 -10.49 1.84
N HIS A 330 -4.76 -10.68 3.04
CA HIS A 330 -4.04 -10.93 4.31
C HIS A 330 -4.99 -11.52 5.35
N GLY A 331 -4.45 -11.85 6.52
CA GLY A 331 -5.22 -12.30 7.67
C GLY A 331 -5.45 -11.19 8.73
N ASP A 332 -5.81 -11.63 9.95
CA ASP A 332 -6.02 -10.78 11.14
C ASP A 332 -5.47 -11.47 12.38
N LEU A 333 -4.76 -10.73 13.22
CA LEU A 333 -4.19 -11.21 14.48
C LEU A 333 -5.28 -11.58 15.52
N LEU A 334 -6.43 -10.96 15.45
CA LEU A 334 -7.63 -11.24 16.27
C LEU A 334 -7.35 -11.34 17.77
N GLY A 335 -6.42 -10.55 18.27
CA GLY A 335 -6.00 -10.53 19.66
C GLY A 335 -4.87 -11.50 20.02
N ALA A 336 -4.23 -12.16 19.05
CA ALA A 336 -3.01 -12.92 19.24
C ALA A 336 -1.83 -12.01 19.66
N HIS A 337 -0.71 -12.62 20.02
CA HIS A 337 0.57 -11.95 20.31
C HIS A 337 0.42 -10.75 21.23
N GLY A 338 0.16 -11.03 22.49
CA GLY A 338 0.02 -10.00 23.53
C GLY A 338 -1.23 -9.11 23.36
N GLY A 339 -2.20 -9.51 22.54
CA GLY A 339 -3.42 -8.78 22.27
C GLY A 339 -3.30 -7.77 21.12
N LEU A 340 -2.53 -8.08 20.12
CA LEU A 340 -2.47 -7.32 18.86
C LEU A 340 -3.76 -7.53 18.06
N HIS A 341 -4.11 -6.52 17.28
CA HIS A 341 -5.27 -6.50 16.40
C HIS A 341 -4.86 -6.17 14.97
N GLN A 342 -5.60 -6.70 14.00
CA GLN A 342 -5.34 -6.52 12.58
C GLN A 342 -3.98 -7.11 12.14
N LYS A 343 -3.10 -6.38 11.39
CA LYS A 343 -2.05 -6.96 10.58
C LYS A 343 -0.72 -6.20 10.53
N TRP A 344 -0.61 -5.03 11.17
CA TRP A 344 0.58 -4.19 11.04
C TRP A 344 1.71 -4.55 11.99
N PHE A 345 2.94 -4.25 11.58
CA PHE A 345 4.18 -4.37 12.35
C PHE A 345 4.51 -5.80 12.75
N THR A 346 4.17 -6.76 11.90
CA THR A 346 4.40 -8.18 12.14
C THR A 346 4.46 -8.98 10.85
N LEU A 347 4.96 -10.23 10.92
CA LEU A 347 4.81 -11.25 9.87
C LEU A 347 4.32 -12.58 10.46
N TYR A 348 3.55 -12.58 11.55
CA TYR A 348 2.96 -13.77 12.14
C TYR A 348 1.99 -14.49 11.18
N ASP A 349 1.87 -15.81 11.33
CA ASP A 349 0.99 -16.63 10.49
C ASP A 349 -0.46 -16.17 10.50
N GLU A 350 -0.98 -15.65 11.62
CA GLU A 350 -2.34 -15.11 11.67
C GLU A 350 -2.58 -13.92 10.73
N ALA A 351 -1.54 -13.17 10.42
CA ALA A 351 -1.61 -12.04 9.49
C ALA A 351 -1.17 -12.41 8.07
N THR A 352 -0.20 -13.31 7.94
CA THR A 352 0.45 -13.59 6.64
C THR A 352 -0.02 -14.86 5.96
N ARG A 353 -0.52 -15.86 6.72
CA ARG A 353 -0.97 -17.13 6.16
C ARG A 353 -2.45 -17.08 5.83
N VAL A 354 -2.75 -17.16 4.54
CA VAL A 354 -4.10 -17.02 3.99
C VAL A 354 -4.54 -18.27 3.24
N PRO A 355 -5.85 -18.48 3.01
CA PRO A 355 -6.30 -19.60 2.19
C PRO A 355 -5.81 -19.47 0.74
N PHE A 356 -5.43 -20.59 0.14
CA PHE A 356 -5.15 -20.66 -1.28
C PHE A 356 -5.60 -22.01 -1.83
N GLN A 357 -6.63 -21.98 -2.68
CA GLN A 357 -7.17 -23.17 -3.33
C GLN A 357 -7.27 -22.93 -4.83
N ILE A 358 -7.02 -24.01 -5.58
CA ILE A 358 -7.10 -24.01 -7.05
C ILE A 358 -7.98 -25.18 -7.50
N VAL A 359 -9.02 -24.88 -8.27
CA VAL A 359 -9.98 -25.87 -8.77
C VAL A 359 -10.14 -25.73 -10.28
N ARG A 360 -10.07 -26.83 -11.00
CA ARG A 360 -10.48 -26.88 -12.42
C ARG A 360 -11.94 -27.35 -12.50
N THR A 361 -12.75 -26.70 -13.32
CA THR A 361 -14.16 -27.03 -13.54
C THR A 361 -14.51 -26.90 -15.03
N GLY A 362 -15.70 -27.35 -15.43
CA GLY A 362 -16.13 -27.33 -16.83
C GLY A 362 -15.83 -28.65 -17.58
N ARG A 363 -15.23 -28.59 -18.79
CA ARG A 363 -14.98 -29.77 -19.62
C ARG A 363 -14.04 -30.79 -19.01
N ASN A 364 -13.07 -30.36 -18.25
CA ASN A 364 -12.09 -31.23 -17.57
C ASN A 364 -12.19 -30.96 -16.07
N PRO A 365 -13.14 -31.58 -15.37
CA PRO A 365 -13.33 -31.35 -13.95
C PRO A 365 -12.10 -31.77 -13.15
N SER A 366 -11.99 -31.15 -12.03
CA SER A 366 -10.89 -31.19 -11.09
C SER A 366 -10.39 -32.58 -10.70
N GLN A 367 -9.15 -32.60 -10.29
CA GLN A 367 -8.54 -33.71 -9.57
C GLN A 367 -9.18 -33.87 -8.18
N PRO A 368 -9.11 -35.07 -7.57
CA PRO A 368 -9.57 -35.27 -6.22
C PRO A 368 -8.84 -34.34 -5.24
N ARG A 369 -9.49 -34.04 -4.13
CA ARG A 369 -8.94 -33.25 -3.01
C ARG A 369 -7.46 -33.57 -2.77
N THR A 370 -6.63 -32.56 -2.88
CA THR A 370 -5.19 -32.64 -2.58
C THR A 370 -4.82 -31.53 -1.60
N ILE A 371 -4.11 -31.88 -0.53
CA ILE A 371 -3.60 -30.92 0.44
C ILE A 371 -2.07 -30.93 0.33
N LEU A 372 -1.49 -29.75 0.16
CA LEU A 372 -0.05 -29.56 0.03
C LEU A 372 0.47 -28.68 1.17
N ASP A 373 1.38 -29.24 1.98
CA ASP A 373 2.12 -28.52 3.02
C ASP A 373 3.45 -27.97 2.47
N ILE A 374 3.34 -27.22 1.37
CA ILE A 374 4.48 -26.59 0.67
C ILE A 374 4.30 -25.08 0.79
N PRO A 375 5.33 -24.35 1.26
CA PRO A 375 5.28 -22.89 1.32
C PRO A 375 5.11 -22.27 -0.08
N THR A 376 4.10 -21.43 -0.24
CA THR A 376 3.78 -20.67 -1.46
C THR A 376 3.48 -19.22 -1.12
N SER A 377 3.49 -18.34 -2.11
CA SER A 377 3.33 -16.89 -1.91
C SER A 377 2.33 -16.28 -2.87
N HIS A 378 1.80 -15.11 -2.54
CA HIS A 378 0.99 -14.29 -3.43
C HIS A 378 1.66 -14.02 -4.78
N VAL A 379 2.98 -13.85 -4.81
CA VAL A 379 3.69 -13.62 -6.08
C VAL A 379 3.68 -14.84 -7.01
N ASP A 380 3.31 -16.02 -6.50
CA ASP A 380 3.13 -17.23 -7.31
C ASP A 380 1.81 -17.22 -8.11
N LEU A 381 0.85 -16.35 -7.79
CA LEU A 381 -0.47 -16.35 -8.42
C LEU A 381 -0.38 -16.12 -9.93
N ILE A 382 0.34 -15.08 -10.37
CA ILE A 382 0.42 -14.72 -11.80
C ILE A 382 1.13 -15.82 -12.60
N PRO A 383 2.37 -16.25 -12.26
CA PRO A 383 3.02 -17.31 -13.01
C PRO A 383 2.21 -18.63 -13.04
N THR A 384 1.53 -18.98 -11.92
CA THR A 384 0.65 -20.16 -11.88
C THR A 384 -0.57 -20.00 -12.79
N ALA A 385 -1.22 -18.83 -12.78
CA ALA A 385 -2.38 -18.57 -13.64
C ALA A 385 -1.99 -18.60 -15.12
N LEU A 386 -0.83 -18.04 -15.48
CA LEU A 386 -0.29 -18.11 -16.84
C LEU A 386 0.04 -19.55 -17.24
N GLY A 387 0.79 -20.29 -16.39
CA GLY A 387 1.14 -21.69 -16.65
C GLY A 387 -0.08 -22.59 -16.83
N MET A 388 -1.07 -22.49 -15.94
CA MET A 388 -2.33 -23.25 -16.05
C MET A 388 -3.16 -22.86 -17.29
N ALA A 389 -3.06 -21.61 -17.76
CA ALA A 389 -3.70 -21.16 -18.99
C ALA A 389 -2.91 -21.51 -20.25
N GLY A 390 -1.72 -22.11 -20.13
CA GLY A 390 -0.83 -22.42 -21.23
C GLY A 390 -0.27 -21.18 -21.93
N LEU A 391 0.06 -20.16 -21.16
CA LEU A 391 0.58 -18.87 -21.62
C LEU A 391 2.05 -18.72 -21.22
N GLU A 392 2.86 -18.21 -22.14
CA GLU A 392 4.30 -18.05 -21.92
C GLU A 392 4.62 -16.64 -21.38
N GLU A 393 5.10 -16.55 -20.13
CA GLU A 393 5.46 -15.30 -19.47
C GLU A 393 6.40 -14.43 -20.32
N LYS A 394 7.46 -15.04 -20.87
CA LYS A 394 8.47 -14.34 -21.66
C LYS A 394 7.90 -13.66 -22.91
N GLU A 395 6.96 -14.31 -23.60
CA GLU A 395 6.29 -13.74 -24.77
C GLU A 395 5.44 -12.52 -24.37
N LEU A 396 4.70 -12.65 -23.28
CA LEU A 396 3.81 -11.59 -22.80
C LEU A 396 4.60 -10.42 -22.24
N SER A 397 5.71 -10.65 -21.51
CA SER A 397 6.55 -9.57 -20.99
C SER A 397 7.15 -8.71 -22.11
N LEU A 398 7.52 -9.30 -23.24
CA LEU A 398 7.97 -8.55 -24.41
C LEU A 398 6.88 -7.63 -24.97
N LYS A 399 5.63 -8.09 -25.04
CA LYS A 399 4.50 -7.24 -25.47
C LYS A 399 4.21 -6.10 -24.47
N LEU A 400 4.37 -6.37 -23.17
CA LEU A 400 4.12 -5.38 -22.13
C LEU A 400 5.21 -4.32 -22.02
N SER A 401 6.46 -4.65 -22.37
CA SER A 401 7.59 -3.72 -22.29
C SER A 401 7.47 -2.50 -23.22
N ASP A 402 6.60 -2.56 -24.24
CA ASP A 402 6.31 -1.40 -25.09
C ASP A 402 5.42 -0.34 -24.39
N SER A 403 4.70 -0.73 -23.33
CA SER A 403 3.70 0.10 -22.67
C SER A 403 3.98 0.38 -21.20
N PHE A 404 4.87 -0.40 -20.57
CA PHE A 404 5.19 -0.31 -19.14
C PHE A 404 6.67 -0.07 -18.91
N THR A 405 6.99 0.72 -17.90
CA THR A 405 8.39 1.07 -17.57
C THR A 405 9.07 0.05 -16.67
N GLU A 406 8.30 -0.69 -15.89
CA GLU A 406 8.78 -1.68 -14.91
C GLU A 406 8.26 -3.08 -15.26
N VAL A 407 8.74 -3.64 -16.38
CA VAL A 407 8.48 -5.03 -16.75
C VAL A 407 9.70 -5.87 -16.38
N HIS A 408 9.58 -6.58 -15.28
CA HIS A 408 10.64 -7.45 -14.74
C HIS A 408 10.16 -8.90 -14.75
N PRO A 409 11.07 -9.89 -14.73
CA PRO A 409 10.70 -11.30 -14.54
C PRO A 409 9.90 -11.45 -13.25
N LEU A 410 8.82 -12.23 -13.30
CA LEU A 410 8.01 -12.51 -12.12
C LEU A 410 8.82 -13.31 -11.09
N PRO A 411 8.95 -12.84 -9.85
CA PRO A 411 9.75 -13.53 -8.82
C PRO A 411 9.08 -14.81 -8.29
N GLY A 412 7.78 -14.96 -8.52
CA GLY A 412 7.01 -16.13 -8.10
C GLY A 412 7.29 -17.37 -8.95
N CYS A 413 6.85 -18.52 -8.47
CA CYS A 413 6.95 -19.79 -9.16
C CYS A 413 5.62 -20.17 -9.78
N ASP A 414 5.67 -20.78 -10.97
CA ASP A 414 4.52 -21.49 -11.53
C ASP A 414 4.29 -22.80 -10.75
N LEU A 415 3.14 -22.88 -10.07
CA LEU A 415 2.73 -24.04 -9.27
C LEU A 415 1.94 -25.07 -10.09
N SER A 416 1.69 -24.85 -11.38
CA SER A 416 0.94 -25.79 -12.24
C SER A 416 1.52 -27.21 -12.23
N PRO A 417 2.85 -27.45 -12.19
CA PRO A 417 3.41 -28.78 -12.08
C PRO A 417 3.04 -29.51 -10.78
N LEU A 418 2.87 -28.79 -9.66
CA LEU A 418 2.39 -29.37 -8.40
C LEU A 418 0.94 -29.84 -8.49
N ILE A 419 0.11 -29.04 -9.19
CA ILE A 419 -1.31 -29.32 -9.37
C ILE A 419 -1.51 -30.53 -10.29
N GLU A 420 -0.62 -30.73 -11.25
CA GLU A 420 -0.61 -31.84 -12.19
C GLU A 420 0.13 -33.10 -11.68
N ASN A 421 0.45 -33.17 -10.39
CA ASN A 421 1.22 -34.24 -9.74
C ASN A 421 2.61 -34.53 -10.33
N GLN A 422 3.26 -33.52 -10.91
CA GLN A 422 4.63 -33.60 -11.35
C GLN A 422 5.61 -33.37 -10.18
N ASN A 423 6.89 -33.57 -10.43
CA ASN A 423 7.97 -33.60 -9.43
C ASN A 423 7.87 -32.49 -8.34
N LYS A 424 7.72 -32.86 -7.07
CA LYS A 424 7.54 -31.96 -5.91
C LYS A 424 8.88 -31.51 -5.29
N THR A 425 10.00 -32.15 -5.61
CA THR A 425 11.28 -31.98 -4.89
C THR A 425 11.78 -30.53 -4.94
N HIS A 426 11.72 -29.91 -6.10
CA HIS A 426 12.16 -28.51 -6.27
C HIS A 426 11.38 -27.50 -5.40
N PHE A 427 10.11 -27.75 -5.17
CA PHE A 427 9.25 -26.84 -4.38
C PHE A 427 9.41 -27.01 -2.88
N LEU A 428 9.92 -28.16 -2.40
CA LEU A 428 10.13 -28.40 -0.96
C LEU A 428 11.31 -27.60 -0.40
N GLU A 429 12.29 -27.26 -1.22
CA GLU A 429 13.52 -26.58 -0.83
C GLU A 429 13.46 -25.06 -1.01
N ARG A 430 12.37 -24.55 -1.61
CA ARG A 430 12.23 -23.10 -1.87
C ARG A 430 12.09 -22.29 -0.58
N SER A 431 12.48 -21.04 -0.65
CA SER A 431 12.16 -20.01 0.33
C SER A 431 10.92 -19.24 -0.12
N VAL A 432 10.09 -18.81 0.83
CA VAL A 432 9.03 -17.82 0.60
C VAL A 432 9.46 -16.51 1.27
N TYR A 433 9.63 -15.48 0.47
CA TYR A 433 9.97 -14.14 0.93
C TYR A 433 8.73 -13.28 1.15
N MET A 434 8.77 -12.41 2.15
CA MET A 434 7.72 -11.46 2.51
C MET A 434 8.36 -10.13 2.90
N MET A 435 7.69 -9.00 2.62
CA MET A 435 8.14 -7.70 3.09
C MET A 435 6.96 -6.75 3.31
N THR A 436 7.09 -5.85 4.30
CA THR A 436 6.16 -4.73 4.50
C THR A 436 6.89 -3.47 4.95
N ARG A 437 6.34 -2.30 4.59
CA ARG A 437 6.90 -0.98 4.86
C ARG A 437 5.89 -0.14 5.67
N ASP A 438 5.57 -0.58 6.88
CA ASP A 438 4.49 0.00 7.70
C ASP A 438 4.85 1.37 8.31
N ASN A 439 5.61 2.20 7.61
CA ASN A 439 5.98 3.52 8.10
C ASN A 439 4.85 4.53 7.92
N MET A 440 3.92 4.57 8.85
CA MET A 440 2.76 5.48 8.84
C MET A 440 3.15 6.97 8.90
N LEU A 441 4.35 7.30 9.37
CA LEU A 441 4.86 8.67 9.44
C LEU A 441 5.53 9.13 8.16
N GLU A 442 5.67 8.25 7.20
CA GLU A 442 6.29 8.58 5.93
C GLU A 442 5.52 9.69 5.21
N GLY A 443 6.25 10.69 4.75
CA GLY A 443 5.67 11.90 4.16
C GLY A 443 5.21 12.96 5.17
N ASP A 444 5.23 12.69 6.48
CA ASP A 444 4.89 13.69 7.49
C ASP A 444 6.00 14.74 7.62
N ASN A 445 5.59 15.98 7.79
CA ASN A 445 6.48 17.10 8.08
C ASN A 445 6.07 17.83 9.36
N LEU A 446 6.95 18.74 9.85
CA LEU A 446 6.71 19.52 11.06
C LEU A 446 5.38 20.25 11.04
N ALA A 447 5.03 20.88 9.92
CA ALA A 447 3.81 21.67 9.81
C ALA A 447 2.56 20.78 9.93
N SER A 448 2.58 19.59 9.27
CA SER A 448 1.49 18.60 9.37
C SER A 448 1.37 18.03 10.79
N ALA A 449 2.50 17.73 11.43
CA ALA A 449 2.51 17.22 12.80
C ALA A 449 1.98 18.28 13.80
N LEU A 450 2.38 19.54 13.64
CA LEU A 450 1.95 20.64 14.48
C LEU A 450 0.47 20.99 14.25
N ALA A 451 0.01 21.01 13.00
CA ALA A 451 -1.40 21.27 12.66
C ALA A 451 -2.33 20.19 13.25
N ARG A 452 -1.90 18.92 13.19
CA ARG A 452 -2.62 17.80 13.84
C ARG A 452 -2.69 17.95 15.36
N HIS A 453 -1.59 18.41 15.97
CA HIS A 453 -1.55 18.60 17.42
C HIS A 453 -2.47 19.74 17.89
N LEU A 454 -2.48 20.84 17.17
CA LEU A 454 -3.24 22.05 17.54
C LEU A 454 -4.73 21.98 17.15
N GLY A 455 -5.17 20.96 16.44
CA GLY A 455 -6.55 20.86 15.95
C GLY A 455 -6.97 22.03 15.05
N ARG A 456 -6.01 22.72 14.44
CA ARG A 456 -6.19 24.01 13.74
C ARG A 456 -6.16 23.89 12.22
N ALA A 457 -6.66 22.83 11.68
CA ALA A 457 -6.72 22.80 10.25
C ALA A 457 -8.18 22.94 9.77
N ASN A 458 -8.46 24.03 9.07
CA ASN A 458 -9.66 24.15 8.26
C ASN A 458 -9.48 23.21 7.05
N ASN A 459 -10.16 22.07 7.07
CA ASN A 459 -10.09 21.02 6.07
C ASN A 459 -8.70 20.41 5.85
N PRO A 460 -8.06 19.90 6.90
CA PRO A 460 -6.88 19.08 6.71
C PRO A 460 -7.30 17.68 6.33
N PRO A 461 -6.43 16.90 5.69
CA PRO A 461 -6.55 15.46 5.74
C PRO A 461 -6.75 15.04 7.21
N ALA A 462 -7.66 14.11 7.44
CA ALA A 462 -8.00 13.66 8.79
C ALA A 462 -6.72 13.35 9.57
N PRO A 463 -6.63 13.78 10.85
CA PRO A 463 -5.39 13.58 11.59
C PRO A 463 -5.08 12.10 11.66
N MET A 464 -3.80 11.74 11.48
CA MET A 464 -3.33 10.38 11.72
C MET A 464 -3.86 9.89 13.06
N LYS A 465 -4.71 8.88 13.01
CA LYS A 465 -5.41 8.37 14.18
C LYS A 465 -4.48 7.50 15.03
N ILE A 466 -3.58 6.74 14.39
CA ILE A 466 -2.56 5.94 15.08
C ILE A 466 -1.22 6.67 15.05
N ARG A 467 -0.61 6.81 16.23
CA ARG A 467 0.72 7.37 16.42
C ARG A 467 1.65 6.27 16.90
N VAL A 468 2.28 5.56 15.97
CA VAL A 468 3.39 4.68 16.31
C VAL A 468 4.63 5.57 16.52
N PRO A 469 5.37 5.41 17.62
CA PRO A 469 6.59 6.16 17.85
C PRO A 469 7.58 5.97 16.70
N ALA A 470 8.18 7.05 16.24
CA ALA A 470 9.17 7.01 15.18
C ALA A 470 10.58 6.61 15.69
N ASP A 471 10.69 6.18 16.95
CA ASP A 471 11.90 5.61 17.56
C ASP A 471 11.93 4.08 17.49
N VAL A 472 11.02 3.47 16.76
CA VAL A 472 11.00 2.02 16.47
C VAL A 472 11.23 1.76 14.99
N ALA A 473 11.85 0.63 14.68
CA ALA A 473 11.95 0.13 13.31
C ALA A 473 10.57 -0.37 12.85
N SER A 474 10.11 0.08 11.68
CA SER A 474 8.75 -0.18 11.18
C SER A 474 8.71 -0.91 9.84
N ASN A 475 9.87 -1.24 9.27
CA ASN A 475 9.95 -2.07 8.08
C ASN A 475 10.21 -3.51 8.52
N PHE A 476 9.53 -4.45 7.86
CA PHE A 476 9.66 -5.87 8.13
C PHE A 476 9.95 -6.62 6.84
N GLU A 477 10.85 -7.58 6.91
CA GLU A 477 11.06 -8.59 5.89
C GLU A 477 11.29 -9.95 6.54
N GLY A 478 10.94 -11.01 5.84
CA GLY A 478 11.11 -12.36 6.39
C GLY A 478 11.10 -13.43 5.32
N ILE A 479 11.54 -14.61 5.73
CA ILE A 479 11.45 -15.81 4.91
C ILE A 479 10.86 -16.97 5.69
N VAL A 480 10.17 -17.84 4.96
CA VAL A 480 9.79 -19.19 5.43
C VAL A 480 10.52 -20.21 4.58
N LYS A 481 11.28 -21.10 5.24
CA LYS A 481 12.11 -22.09 4.55
C LYS A 481 12.26 -23.36 5.38
N ARG A 482 12.25 -24.52 4.71
CA ARG A 482 12.62 -25.79 5.33
C ARG A 482 14.14 -25.88 5.39
N VAL A 483 14.68 -26.21 6.57
CA VAL A 483 16.13 -26.27 6.83
C VAL A 483 16.49 -27.65 7.34
N SER A 484 17.33 -28.36 6.59
CA SER A 484 17.88 -29.65 6.98
C SER A 484 19.15 -29.50 7.85
N ASP A 485 19.59 -30.58 8.50
CA ASP A 485 20.88 -30.56 9.21
C ASP A 485 22.08 -30.49 8.27
N THR A 486 21.89 -30.75 6.97
CA THR A 486 22.93 -30.52 5.93
C THR A 486 23.07 -29.06 5.55
N ASP A 487 22.01 -28.26 5.71
CA ASP A 487 22.02 -26.81 5.48
C ASP A 487 22.64 -26.09 6.67
N ALA A 488 22.17 -26.44 7.88
CA ALA A 488 22.66 -25.89 9.14
C ALA A 488 22.39 -26.86 10.29
N GLN A 489 23.36 -27.04 11.18
CA GLN A 489 23.21 -27.91 12.35
C GLN A 489 22.05 -27.41 13.22
N GLY A 490 21.12 -28.31 13.55
CA GLY A 490 19.89 -28.00 14.30
C GLY A 490 18.69 -27.68 13.44
N GLY A 491 18.81 -27.70 12.11
CA GLY A 491 17.70 -27.48 11.17
C GLY A 491 16.66 -28.59 11.20
N LYS A 492 17.09 -29.84 11.35
CA LYS A 492 16.27 -31.06 11.54
C LYS A 492 15.23 -31.32 10.44
N GLY A 493 15.35 -30.69 9.29
CA GLY A 493 14.33 -30.73 8.24
C GLY A 493 13.06 -29.95 8.56
N ASN A 494 13.06 -29.15 9.62
CA ASN A 494 11.93 -28.38 10.06
C ASN A 494 11.70 -27.14 9.19
N LEU A 495 10.45 -26.65 9.22
CA LEU A 495 10.08 -25.38 8.62
C LEU A 495 10.36 -24.25 9.60
N TRP A 496 11.16 -23.31 9.17
CA TRP A 496 11.57 -22.16 9.96
C TRP A 496 11.08 -20.85 9.35
N LYS A 497 10.72 -19.91 10.21
CA LYS A 497 10.46 -18.51 9.82
C LYS A 497 11.50 -17.61 10.47
N LEU A 498 12.17 -16.79 9.66
CA LEU A 498 13.03 -15.70 10.12
C LEU A 498 12.40 -14.38 9.73
N VAL A 499 12.31 -13.46 10.69
CA VAL A 499 11.80 -12.10 10.48
C VAL A 499 12.83 -11.08 10.93
N ARG A 500 13.02 -10.03 10.12
CA ARG A 500 13.83 -8.86 10.41
C ARG A 500 12.93 -7.63 10.51
N ALA A 501 12.97 -6.95 11.64
CA ALA A 501 12.43 -5.60 11.78
C ALA A 501 13.59 -4.60 11.68
N PHE A 502 13.52 -3.66 10.75
CA PHE A 502 14.63 -2.77 10.44
C PHE A 502 14.17 -1.36 10.08
N ASP A 503 15.11 -0.46 10.11
CA ASP A 503 14.89 0.94 9.77
C ASP A 503 15.51 1.23 8.41
N ASP A 504 14.70 1.72 7.49
CA ASP A 504 15.15 2.00 6.13
C ASP A 504 15.19 3.52 5.90
N PRO A 505 16.39 4.11 5.74
CA PRO A 505 16.52 5.55 5.48
C PRO A 505 15.80 6.05 4.22
N SER A 506 15.55 5.19 3.23
CA SER A 506 14.81 5.55 2.02
C SER A 506 13.34 5.87 2.29
N THR A 507 12.80 5.39 3.42
CA THR A 507 11.41 5.63 3.85
C THR A 507 11.27 6.84 4.79
N TRP A 508 12.34 7.55 5.09
CA TRP A 508 12.32 8.67 6.03
C TRP A 508 11.63 9.89 5.41
N SER A 509 10.98 10.67 6.27
CA SER A 509 10.25 11.89 5.87
C SER A 509 11.14 12.95 5.21
N HIS A 510 12.42 12.94 5.53
CA HIS A 510 13.45 13.82 4.97
C HIS A 510 14.70 12.99 4.71
N PRO A 511 15.41 13.19 3.62
CA PRO A 511 16.65 12.49 3.32
C PRO A 511 17.66 12.60 4.48
N GLY A 512 18.15 11.44 4.95
CA GLY A 512 19.12 11.36 6.03
C GLY A 512 18.65 11.80 7.42
N VAL A 513 17.37 12.16 7.59
CA VAL A 513 16.82 12.61 8.87
C VAL A 513 15.43 12.05 9.12
N ARG A 514 15.30 11.15 10.07
CA ARG A 514 13.99 10.70 10.52
C ARG A 514 13.33 11.73 11.43
N GLN A 515 12.16 12.18 11.03
CA GLN A 515 11.36 13.09 11.82
C GLN A 515 10.55 12.34 12.87
N LEU A 516 10.77 12.68 14.14
CA LEU A 516 10.07 12.09 15.27
C LEU A 516 9.04 13.05 15.81
N THR A 517 7.86 12.55 16.16
CA THR A 517 6.84 13.31 16.89
C THR A 517 6.65 12.70 18.27
N SER A 518 6.81 13.49 19.32
CA SER A 518 6.45 13.06 20.68
C SER A 518 5.02 13.50 21.02
N SER A 519 4.38 12.77 21.94
CA SER A 519 2.97 12.96 22.22
C SER A 519 2.63 14.04 23.23
N SER A 520 3.60 14.56 24.02
CA SER A 520 3.25 15.59 25.02
C SER A 520 4.48 16.14 25.78
N PRO A 521 4.75 17.46 25.75
CA PRO A 521 4.35 18.37 24.69
C PRO A 521 4.95 17.92 23.36
N PRO A 522 4.43 18.34 22.23
CA PRO A 522 4.92 17.88 20.94
C PRO A 522 6.34 18.41 20.75
N ALA A 523 7.30 17.58 21.07
CA ALA A 523 8.68 17.83 20.71
C ALA A 523 8.96 17.05 19.44
N ILE A 524 9.34 17.76 18.37
CA ILE A 524 9.86 17.12 17.19
C ILE A 524 11.32 16.83 17.48
N ARG A 525 11.62 15.54 17.42
CA ARG A 525 12.99 15.06 17.49
C ARG A 525 13.39 14.56 16.11
N HIS A 526 14.62 14.77 15.76
CA HIS A 526 15.21 14.24 14.54
C HIS A 526 16.27 13.23 14.91
N ARG A 527 16.34 12.15 14.14
CA ARG A 527 17.48 11.23 14.18
C ARG A 527 18.01 11.02 12.77
N ASN A 528 19.32 10.88 12.67
CA ASN A 528 20.08 10.66 11.43
C ASN A 528 20.81 9.32 11.40
N SER A 529 20.53 8.47 12.37
CA SER A 529 21.09 7.12 12.45
C SER A 529 19.97 6.08 12.50
N THR A 530 20.19 4.94 11.85
CA THR A 530 19.26 3.82 11.85
C THR A 530 19.19 3.16 13.22
N ILE A 531 18.03 2.61 13.54
CA ILE A 531 17.86 1.70 14.67
C ILE A 531 18.47 0.35 14.30
N PRO A 532 19.18 -0.32 15.22
CA PRO A 532 19.69 -1.68 14.98
C PRO A 532 18.55 -2.64 14.66
N ASP A 533 18.83 -3.58 13.75
CA ASP A 533 17.90 -4.63 13.38
C ASP A 533 17.44 -5.44 14.59
N GLN A 534 16.15 -5.79 14.59
CA GLN A 534 15.54 -6.71 15.55
C GLN A 534 15.06 -7.95 14.82
N TRP A 535 15.24 -9.11 15.43
CA TRP A 535 15.06 -10.38 14.77
C TRP A 535 14.08 -11.27 15.54
N GLU A 536 13.30 -12.05 14.78
CA GLU A 536 12.47 -13.14 15.29
C GLU A 536 12.82 -14.41 14.52
N LEU A 537 12.92 -15.54 15.23
CA LEU A 537 13.16 -16.86 14.65
C LEU A 537 12.19 -17.87 15.27
N TYR A 538 11.45 -18.59 14.42
CA TYR A 538 10.46 -19.56 14.85
C TYR A 538 10.61 -20.88 14.12
N ASN A 539 10.44 -21.98 14.85
CA ASN A 539 10.30 -23.32 14.29
C ASN A 539 8.83 -23.64 14.12
N LEU A 540 8.27 -23.46 12.92
CA LEU A 540 6.84 -23.59 12.67
C LEU A 540 6.30 -25.03 12.79
N ASP A 541 7.17 -26.05 12.83
CA ASP A 541 6.76 -27.43 13.05
C ASP A 541 6.58 -27.75 14.55
N SER A 542 7.39 -27.14 15.44
CA SER A 542 7.30 -27.34 16.90
C SER A 542 6.58 -26.19 17.62
N ASP A 543 6.61 -24.99 17.08
CA ASP A 543 5.98 -23.77 17.58
C ASP A 543 5.13 -23.11 16.46
N PRO A 544 4.03 -23.74 16.04
CA PRO A 544 3.19 -23.22 14.95
C PRO A 544 2.38 -21.98 15.34
N ILE A 545 2.49 -21.49 16.57
CA ILE A 545 1.86 -20.26 17.06
C ILE A 545 2.86 -19.13 17.29
N GLU A 546 4.14 -19.31 16.94
CA GLU A 546 5.21 -18.32 16.97
C GLU A 546 5.38 -17.62 18.33
N LEU A 547 5.23 -18.41 19.42
CA LEU A 547 5.33 -17.92 20.79
C LEU A 547 6.79 -17.63 21.19
N GLU A 548 7.68 -18.59 20.95
CA GLU A 548 9.05 -18.57 21.45
C GLU A 548 10.03 -18.00 20.41
N ASN A 549 10.44 -16.73 20.58
CA ASN A 549 11.43 -16.12 19.71
C ASN A 549 12.84 -16.67 19.98
N GLU A 550 13.30 -17.57 19.14
CA GLU A 550 14.57 -18.28 19.22
C GLU A 550 15.78 -17.51 18.62
N SER A 551 15.60 -16.27 18.17
CA SER A 551 16.65 -15.49 17.49
C SER A 551 17.92 -15.25 18.33
N LYS A 552 17.80 -15.38 19.66
CA LYS A 552 18.90 -15.24 20.62
C LYS A 552 19.39 -16.56 21.21
N ASN A 553 18.85 -17.70 20.78
CA ASN A 553 19.25 -19.01 21.25
C ASN A 553 20.63 -19.42 20.68
N PRO A 554 21.70 -19.54 21.50
CA PRO A 554 23.03 -19.86 20.99
C PRO A 554 23.09 -21.23 20.29
N ALA A 555 22.23 -22.18 20.67
CA ALA A 555 22.19 -23.52 20.09
C ALA A 555 21.68 -23.50 18.63
N LEU A 556 20.97 -22.43 18.21
CA LEU A 556 20.41 -22.25 16.87
C LEU A 556 21.18 -21.22 16.04
N GLY A 557 22.39 -20.86 16.46
CA GLY A 557 23.21 -19.84 15.78
C GLY A 557 23.49 -20.18 14.32
N GLU A 558 23.70 -21.46 13.97
CA GLU A 558 23.92 -21.89 12.58
C GLU A 558 22.65 -21.74 11.74
N VAL A 559 21.50 -22.18 12.26
CA VAL A 559 20.18 -22.02 11.60
C VAL A 559 19.87 -20.55 11.38
N PHE A 560 20.07 -19.72 12.41
CA PHE A 560 19.87 -18.26 12.31
C PHE A 560 20.73 -17.62 11.22
N ASN A 561 22.03 -17.93 11.20
CA ASN A 561 22.95 -17.37 10.21
C ASN A 561 22.66 -17.86 8.80
N PHE A 562 22.32 -19.14 8.63
CA PHE A 562 21.92 -19.71 7.35
C PHE A 562 20.68 -18.97 6.81
N LEU A 563 19.63 -18.87 7.61
CA LEU A 563 18.39 -18.20 7.19
C LEU A 563 18.60 -16.70 6.93
N LYS A 564 19.49 -16.04 7.68
CA LYS A 564 19.85 -14.64 7.43
C LYS A 564 20.53 -14.45 6.08
N ASN A 565 21.38 -15.39 5.66
CA ASN A 565 21.98 -15.37 4.32
C ASN A 565 20.91 -15.63 3.24
N CYS A 566 20.04 -16.62 3.45
CA CYS A 566 18.91 -16.87 2.53
C CYS A 566 17.99 -15.64 2.41
N LEU A 567 17.67 -14.95 3.52
CA LEU A 567 16.86 -13.73 3.49
C LEU A 567 17.49 -12.64 2.61
N LYS A 568 18.80 -12.44 2.76
CA LYS A 568 19.55 -11.47 1.96
C LYS A 568 19.57 -11.84 0.47
N GLU A 569 19.74 -13.11 0.16
CA GLU A 569 19.73 -13.61 -1.22
C GLU A 569 18.34 -13.48 -1.85
N GLU A 570 17.29 -13.88 -1.12
CA GLU A 570 15.90 -13.77 -1.60
C GLU A 570 15.48 -12.31 -1.80
N SER A 571 15.81 -11.41 -0.87
CA SER A 571 15.55 -9.98 -1.02
C SER A 571 16.20 -9.41 -2.29
N ALA A 572 17.44 -9.78 -2.58
CA ALA A 572 18.16 -9.32 -3.77
C ALA A 572 17.61 -9.93 -5.07
N ASN A 573 17.15 -11.20 -5.04
CA ASN A 573 16.70 -11.90 -6.22
C ASN A 573 15.23 -11.58 -6.57
N GLN A 574 14.38 -11.39 -5.56
CA GLN A 574 12.93 -11.22 -5.75
C GLN A 574 12.48 -9.77 -5.85
N VAL A 575 13.34 -8.82 -5.45
CA VAL A 575 13.04 -7.39 -5.52
C VAL A 575 14.03 -6.72 -6.48
N PRO A 576 13.70 -6.65 -7.79
CA PRO A 576 14.59 -6.04 -8.77
C PRO A 576 14.69 -4.52 -8.54
N GLU A 577 15.82 -3.94 -8.94
CA GLU A 577 15.95 -2.49 -9.01
C GLU A 577 14.98 -1.92 -10.03
N ARG A 578 14.40 -0.76 -9.72
CA ARG A 578 13.50 -0.05 -10.63
C ARG A 578 14.28 0.53 -11.81
N ASN A 579 13.70 0.42 -13.01
CA ASN A 579 14.20 1.09 -14.19
C ASN A 579 14.06 2.62 -14.07
N ASN A 580 12.97 3.08 -13.43
CA ASN A 580 12.75 4.48 -13.13
C ASN A 580 12.93 4.75 -11.63
N PRO A 581 13.49 5.92 -11.26
CA PRO A 581 13.55 6.31 -9.85
C PRO A 581 12.18 6.24 -9.16
N TRP A 582 12.20 6.07 -7.85
CA TRP A 582 10.99 6.00 -7.04
C TRP A 582 9.99 7.08 -7.41
N PRO A 583 8.70 6.70 -7.60
CA PRO A 583 7.68 7.63 -8.08
C PRO A 583 7.43 8.84 -7.17
N TYR A 584 7.85 8.79 -5.93
CA TYR A 584 7.67 9.88 -4.95
C TYR A 584 8.58 11.08 -5.20
N ALA A 585 9.76 10.84 -5.74
CA ALA A 585 10.72 11.88 -6.09
C ALA A 585 10.26 12.72 -7.28
N ARG A 586 9.27 12.28 -8.06
CA ARG A 586 8.91 12.87 -9.35
C ARG A 586 7.41 13.04 -9.58
N ARG A 587 6.63 13.46 -8.58
CA ARG A 587 5.29 13.96 -8.89
C ARG A 587 5.45 15.22 -9.74
N LYS A 588 5.01 15.16 -11.01
CA LYS A 588 4.82 16.38 -11.80
C LYS A 588 3.89 17.30 -11.01
N PRO A 589 4.22 18.60 -10.89
CA PRO A 589 3.28 19.55 -10.30
C PRO A 589 1.95 19.44 -11.05
N PRO A 590 0.80 19.67 -10.36
CA PRO A 590 -0.49 19.75 -11.03
C PRO A 590 -0.36 20.73 -12.22
N LYS A 591 -0.93 20.37 -13.37
CA LYS A 591 -0.84 21.14 -14.63
C LYS A 591 -1.37 22.57 -14.52
N GLU A 592 -2.04 22.93 -13.46
CA GLU A 592 -2.47 24.27 -13.14
C GLU A 592 -1.65 24.78 -11.95
N GLN A 593 -0.72 25.68 -12.23
CA GLN A 593 -0.25 26.61 -11.21
C GLN A 593 -1.48 27.36 -10.71
N ILE A 594 -1.82 27.18 -9.44
CA ILE A 594 -2.80 28.06 -8.79
C ILE A 594 -2.27 29.46 -9.00
N PRO A 595 -2.99 30.37 -9.69
CA PRO A 595 -2.52 31.73 -9.86
C PRO A 595 -2.22 32.27 -8.47
N VAL A 596 -0.98 32.71 -8.26
CA VAL A 596 -0.56 33.26 -6.97
C VAL A 596 -1.42 34.49 -6.74
N LYS A 597 -2.51 34.35 -5.98
CA LYS A 597 -3.28 35.49 -5.49
C LYS A 597 -2.26 36.36 -4.77
N LYS A 598 -2.16 37.64 -5.15
CA LYS A 598 -1.29 38.62 -4.45
C LYS A 598 -1.45 38.37 -2.94
N PRO A 599 -0.38 37.92 -2.24
CA PRO A 599 -0.50 37.70 -0.82
C PRO A 599 -0.82 39.05 -0.15
N PRO A 600 -1.62 39.05 0.92
CA PRO A 600 -1.87 40.29 1.65
C PRO A 600 -0.52 40.85 2.15
N PRO A 601 -0.34 42.17 2.15
CA PRO A 601 0.88 42.79 2.65
C PRO A 601 1.13 42.33 4.09
N PRO A 602 2.39 42.01 4.44
CA PRO A 602 2.71 41.59 5.81
C PRO A 602 2.34 42.68 6.79
N ALA A 603 1.79 42.26 7.93
CA ALA A 603 1.55 43.19 9.01
C ALA A 603 2.92 43.77 9.47
N ARG A 604 3.20 45.01 9.14
CA ARG A 604 4.48 45.73 9.39
C ARG A 604 5.00 45.55 10.82
N PHE A 605 4.07 45.46 11.78
CA PHE A 605 4.36 45.22 13.19
C PHE A 605 4.95 43.81 13.43
N LEU A 606 4.40 42.79 12.86
CA LEU A 606 4.87 41.41 13.05
C LEU A 606 6.26 41.18 12.45
N ARG A 607 6.52 41.77 11.28
CA ARG A 607 7.83 41.73 10.62
C ARG A 607 8.90 42.40 11.47
N ASN A 608 8.67 43.63 11.93
CA ASN A 608 9.61 44.39 12.78
C ASN A 608 9.85 43.67 14.13
N PHE A 609 8.86 42.98 14.65
CA PHE A 609 9.02 42.18 15.87
C PHE A 609 9.92 40.96 15.61
N LEU A 610 9.69 40.22 14.50
CA LEU A 610 10.47 39.04 14.14
C LEU A 610 11.92 39.39 13.78
N GLN A 611 12.16 40.53 13.15
CA GLN A 611 13.52 41.04 12.90
C GLN A 611 14.25 41.34 14.23
N LYS A 612 13.58 41.99 15.19
CA LYS A 612 14.18 42.30 16.48
C LYS A 612 14.60 41.09 17.31
N ILE A 613 13.93 39.94 17.11
CA ILE A 613 14.24 38.70 17.84
C ILE A 613 15.08 37.73 16.99
N GLY A 614 15.59 38.19 15.82
CA GLY A 614 16.47 37.40 14.94
C GLY A 614 15.79 36.23 14.21
N LEU A 615 14.46 36.24 14.11
CA LEU A 615 13.68 35.20 13.41
C LEU A 615 13.23 35.63 12.00
N HIS A 616 13.60 36.82 11.55
CA HIS A 616 13.35 37.30 10.19
C HIS A 616 14.64 37.94 9.67
N PRO A 617 15.05 37.71 8.41
CA PRO A 617 16.25 38.29 7.83
C PRO A 617 16.16 39.84 7.88
N GLU A 618 17.28 40.50 8.21
CA GLU A 618 17.41 41.93 8.10
C GLU A 618 17.57 42.31 6.62
N ASP A 619 16.99 43.45 6.23
CA ASP A 619 17.24 44.02 4.91
C ASP A 619 18.66 44.57 4.88
N LEU A 620 19.49 44.10 3.94
CA LEU A 620 20.85 44.56 3.74
C LEU A 620 20.82 45.97 3.10
N HIS A 621 21.77 46.83 3.49
CA HIS A 621 21.95 48.14 2.85
C HIS A 621 22.53 47.95 1.44
N PRO A 622 22.09 48.77 0.45
CA PRO A 622 22.66 48.74 -0.89
C PRO A 622 24.14 49.14 -0.87
N PHE A 623 24.89 48.65 -1.83
CA PHE A 623 26.28 49.08 -2.09
C PHE A 623 26.31 50.58 -2.45
N GLU A 624 27.38 51.29 -2.04
CA GLU A 624 27.58 52.72 -2.35
C GLU A 624 28.29 52.90 -3.68
N ASP A 625 28.92 51.88 -4.28
CA ASP A 625 29.67 51.92 -5.53
C ASP A 625 28.88 51.31 -6.69
N GLU A 626 28.99 51.90 -7.89
CA GLU A 626 28.44 51.37 -9.13
C GLU A 626 29.42 50.36 -9.77
N LEU A 627 28.96 49.12 -10.03
CA LEU A 627 29.74 48.01 -10.58
C LEU A 627 29.22 47.59 -11.96
N ASN A 628 29.05 48.55 -12.88
CA ASN A 628 28.40 48.37 -14.18
C ASN A 628 29.14 47.44 -15.17
N ASP A 629 30.41 47.18 -14.94
CA ASP A 629 31.24 46.33 -15.82
C ASP A 629 31.29 44.85 -15.34
N PHE A 630 30.58 44.51 -14.28
CA PHE A 630 30.61 43.17 -13.71
C PHE A 630 29.36 42.36 -14.10
N ARG A 631 29.56 41.03 -14.22
CA ARG A 631 28.47 40.06 -14.46
C ARG A 631 28.41 39.04 -13.34
N ALA A 632 27.21 38.75 -12.89
CA ALA A 632 26.95 37.74 -11.87
C ALA A 632 26.02 36.65 -12.40
N LEU A 633 26.29 35.42 -12.00
CA LEU A 633 25.43 34.27 -12.24
C LEU A 633 24.85 33.80 -10.94
N ILE A 634 23.53 33.69 -10.84
CA ILE A 634 22.86 33.05 -9.72
C ILE A 634 22.34 31.70 -10.18
N VAL A 635 22.87 30.64 -9.58
CA VAL A 635 22.50 29.26 -9.88
C VAL A 635 21.42 28.81 -8.88
N CYS A 636 20.28 28.41 -9.42
CA CYS A 636 19.12 27.95 -8.68
C CYS A 636 18.81 26.48 -9.01
N THR A 637 17.78 25.92 -8.40
CA THR A 637 17.33 24.53 -8.61
C THR A 637 16.17 24.45 -9.58
N ASN A 638 16.10 23.35 -10.36
CA ASN A 638 14.88 22.95 -11.06
C ASN A 638 14.02 22.00 -10.21
N HIS A 639 14.55 21.54 -9.09
CA HIS A 639 13.85 20.58 -8.25
C HIS A 639 12.65 21.24 -7.57
N SER A 640 11.44 20.79 -7.94
CA SER A 640 10.19 21.45 -7.54
C SER A 640 9.38 20.67 -6.47
N TRP A 641 9.81 19.45 -6.16
CA TRP A 641 9.08 18.57 -5.24
C TRP A 641 10.05 17.71 -4.45
N LEU A 642 9.87 17.68 -3.12
CA LEU A 642 10.57 16.72 -2.26
C LEU A 642 9.98 15.33 -2.43
N ASP A 643 10.74 14.31 -2.06
CA ASP A 643 10.32 12.89 -2.04
C ASP A 643 9.01 12.65 -1.27
N VAL A 644 8.71 13.52 -0.34
CA VAL A 644 7.49 13.55 0.47
C VAL A 644 6.32 14.24 -0.24
N ALA A 645 6.37 14.40 -1.57
CA ALA A 645 5.35 15.06 -2.38
C ALA A 645 5.00 16.48 -1.90
N LYS A 646 5.99 17.22 -1.39
CA LYS A 646 5.85 18.60 -0.96
C LYS A 646 6.48 19.52 -1.99
N PRO A 647 5.80 20.60 -2.41
CA PRO A 647 6.42 21.59 -3.27
C PRO A 647 7.61 22.23 -2.55
N THR A 648 8.70 22.37 -3.27
CA THR A 648 9.95 22.96 -2.80
C THR A 648 10.58 23.77 -3.93
N GLY A 649 11.80 24.16 -3.77
CA GLY A 649 12.58 24.93 -4.74
C GLY A 649 13.67 25.71 -4.03
N VAL A 650 14.18 26.74 -4.71
CA VAL A 650 15.03 27.75 -4.08
C VAL A 650 14.23 28.51 -3.02
N PHE A 651 14.82 28.79 -1.89
CA PHE A 651 14.21 29.68 -0.91
C PHE A 651 14.26 31.11 -1.48
N SER A 652 13.10 31.77 -1.66
CA SER A 652 13.01 32.97 -2.50
C SER A 652 14.01 34.05 -2.12
N SER A 653 14.24 34.32 -0.84
CA SER A 653 15.20 35.33 -0.39
C SER A 653 16.66 34.97 -0.69
N GLU A 654 17.00 33.70 -0.86
CA GLU A 654 18.35 33.29 -1.28
C GLU A 654 18.63 33.59 -2.77
N MET A 655 17.58 33.72 -3.57
CA MET A 655 17.66 34.17 -4.95
C MET A 655 17.44 35.71 -5.08
N THR A 656 16.38 36.21 -4.46
CA THR A 656 15.92 37.60 -4.66
C THR A 656 16.85 38.63 -4.01
N VAL A 657 17.39 38.32 -2.82
CA VAL A 657 18.29 39.23 -2.11
C VAL A 657 19.58 39.45 -2.91
N PRO A 658 20.37 38.41 -3.27
CA PRO A 658 21.56 38.64 -4.07
C PRO A 658 21.24 39.25 -5.46
N TYR A 659 20.15 38.84 -6.11
CA TYR A 659 19.74 39.41 -7.38
C TYR A 659 19.58 40.92 -7.31
N TYR A 660 18.80 41.41 -6.31
CA TYR A 660 18.56 42.85 -6.21
C TYR A 660 19.77 43.64 -5.68
N LEU A 661 20.58 43.04 -4.81
CA LEU A 661 21.83 43.65 -4.38
C LEU A 661 22.79 43.83 -5.55
N PHE A 662 22.94 42.83 -6.39
CA PHE A 662 23.81 42.92 -7.57
C PHE A 662 23.25 43.89 -8.61
N THR A 663 21.98 43.82 -8.95
CA THR A 663 21.36 44.71 -9.92
C THR A 663 21.29 46.17 -9.44
N ASP A 664 21.06 46.40 -8.16
CA ASP A 664 21.04 47.74 -7.56
C ASP A 664 22.45 48.33 -7.48
N ALA A 665 23.52 47.51 -7.48
CA ALA A 665 24.92 47.92 -7.62
C ALA A 665 25.37 48.08 -9.09
N GLY A 666 24.48 47.86 -10.06
CA GLY A 666 24.80 48.01 -11.50
C GLY A 666 25.31 46.74 -12.18
N ILE A 667 25.46 45.62 -11.45
CA ILE A 667 25.94 44.34 -11.98
C ILE A 667 24.86 43.70 -12.87
N GLU A 668 25.26 43.23 -14.04
CA GLU A 668 24.40 42.43 -14.91
C GLU A 668 24.24 41.02 -14.30
N VAL A 669 22.99 40.58 -14.06
CA VAL A 669 22.72 39.31 -13.37
C VAL A 669 21.96 38.35 -14.28
N ASP A 670 22.51 37.15 -14.48
CA ASP A 670 21.83 36.04 -15.10
C ASP A 670 21.39 35.00 -14.09
N LEU A 671 20.30 34.29 -14.41
CA LEU A 671 19.81 33.13 -13.62
C LEU A 671 20.04 31.85 -14.40
N ALA A 672 20.55 30.85 -13.71
CA ALA A 672 20.75 29.53 -14.26
C ALA A 672 20.12 28.45 -13.37
N SER A 673 19.85 27.29 -13.97
CA SER A 673 19.46 26.08 -13.26
C SER A 673 20.00 24.85 -13.98
N PRO A 674 20.11 23.68 -13.33
CA PRO A 674 20.71 22.49 -13.94
C PRO A 674 20.18 22.13 -15.32
N LEU A 675 18.87 22.24 -15.53
CA LEU A 675 18.21 21.89 -16.79
C LEU A 675 17.78 23.08 -17.63
N GLY A 676 17.99 24.32 -17.13
CA GLY A 676 17.40 25.52 -17.72
C GLY A 676 15.88 25.60 -17.51
N GLY A 677 15.25 26.64 -18.08
CA GLY A 677 13.80 26.83 -18.01
C GLY A 677 13.32 27.34 -16.65
N GLU A 678 12.22 26.80 -16.10
CA GLU A 678 11.60 27.34 -14.91
C GLU A 678 12.35 26.95 -13.64
N ILE A 679 12.76 27.96 -12.86
CA ILE A 679 13.30 27.81 -11.51
C ILE A 679 12.14 27.57 -10.55
N ALA A 680 12.19 26.47 -9.80
CA ALA A 680 11.23 26.18 -8.74
C ALA A 680 11.50 27.08 -7.51
N ILE A 681 10.45 27.71 -6.98
CA ILE A 681 10.53 28.52 -5.76
C ILE A 681 9.76 27.82 -4.64
N ASP A 682 10.37 27.69 -3.46
CA ASP A 682 9.70 27.10 -2.30
C ASP A 682 8.51 27.98 -1.87
N PRO A 683 7.26 27.48 -1.91
CA PRO A 683 6.09 28.29 -1.56
C PRO A 683 6.10 28.79 -0.10
N MET A 684 6.87 28.13 0.78
CA MET A 684 7.02 28.55 2.20
C MET A 684 7.79 29.86 2.31
N SER A 685 8.75 30.09 1.40
CA SER A 685 9.59 31.29 1.39
C SER A 685 8.81 32.56 1.04
N LEU A 686 7.73 32.43 0.27
CA LEU A 686 6.87 33.55 -0.15
C LEU A 686 5.73 33.88 0.82
N ARG A 687 5.66 33.19 1.98
CA ARG A 687 4.64 33.51 3.00
C ARG A 687 4.93 34.85 3.69
N ALA A 688 3.87 35.52 4.12
CA ALA A 688 3.96 36.82 4.77
C ALA A 688 4.91 36.87 6.01
N VAL A 689 5.16 35.74 6.66
CA VAL A 689 6.02 35.63 7.84
C VAL A 689 7.50 35.40 7.49
N THR A 690 7.79 34.82 6.33
CA THR A 690 9.14 34.44 5.89
C THR A 690 9.69 35.35 4.82
N ARG A 691 8.85 36.13 4.18
CA ARG A 691 9.15 36.93 3.00
C ARG A 691 9.93 38.20 3.35
N SER A 692 11.05 38.43 2.67
CA SER A 692 11.88 39.64 2.77
C SER A 692 11.30 40.81 1.96
N HIS A 693 11.89 41.99 2.08
CA HIS A 693 11.58 43.15 1.24
C HIS A 693 11.88 42.87 -0.25
N HIS A 694 12.95 42.17 -0.51
CA HIS A 694 13.35 41.79 -1.89
C HIS A 694 12.39 40.78 -2.50
N ASP A 695 11.80 39.89 -1.70
CA ASP A 695 10.73 39.00 -2.14
C ASP A 695 9.45 39.78 -2.48
N ASP A 696 9.12 40.84 -1.73
CA ASP A 696 8.00 41.73 -2.05
C ASP A 696 8.23 42.46 -3.38
N ARG A 697 9.48 42.89 -3.68
CA ARG A 697 9.90 43.46 -4.94
C ARG A 697 9.76 42.45 -6.09
N PHE A 698 10.24 41.22 -5.91
CA PHE A 698 10.10 40.15 -6.89
C PHE A 698 8.61 39.84 -7.25
N LEU A 699 7.71 39.90 -6.31
CA LEU A 699 6.29 39.61 -6.55
C LEU A 699 5.63 40.62 -7.53
N VAL A 700 6.24 41.76 -7.79
CA VAL A 700 5.75 42.78 -8.74
C VAL A 700 6.71 43.04 -9.90
N ASP A 701 7.88 42.38 -9.91
CA ASP A 701 8.91 42.54 -10.96
C ASP A 701 8.74 41.49 -12.07
N ASP A 702 8.20 41.93 -13.21
CA ASP A 702 7.94 41.04 -14.33
C ASP A 702 9.22 40.63 -15.09
N LEU A 703 10.30 41.42 -14.99
CA LEU A 703 11.59 41.06 -15.61
C LEU A 703 12.26 39.91 -14.87
N LEU A 704 12.32 39.97 -13.56
CA LEU A 704 12.88 38.88 -12.78
C LEU A 704 12.00 37.60 -12.86
N LYS A 705 10.68 37.75 -12.89
CA LYS A 705 9.78 36.59 -13.11
C LYS A 705 10.04 35.90 -14.45
N GLU A 706 10.33 36.68 -15.50
CA GLU A 706 10.66 36.11 -16.82
C GLU A 706 12.01 35.39 -16.81
N LYS A 707 13.02 35.93 -16.13
CA LYS A 707 14.32 35.25 -15.92
C LYS A 707 14.14 33.96 -15.11
N VAL A 708 13.27 33.94 -14.11
CA VAL A 708 12.93 32.73 -13.31
C VAL A 708 12.23 31.65 -14.15
N ARG A 709 11.40 32.07 -15.12
CA ARG A 709 10.75 31.13 -16.05
C ARG A 709 11.66 30.57 -17.11
N LYS A 710 12.69 31.33 -17.47
CA LYS A 710 13.59 31.05 -18.61
C LYS A 710 15.06 31.09 -18.20
N SER A 711 15.39 30.45 -17.09
CA SER A 711 16.79 30.35 -16.66
C SER A 711 17.64 29.62 -17.69
N ILE A 712 18.92 29.93 -17.72
CA ILE A 712 19.91 29.33 -18.62
C ILE A 712 20.23 27.94 -18.12
N SER A 713 20.34 26.94 -19.01
CA SER A 713 20.83 25.61 -18.62
C SER A 713 22.31 25.69 -18.25
N MET A 714 22.71 24.98 -17.18
CA MET A 714 24.11 24.88 -16.78
C MET A 714 25.01 24.34 -17.90
N SER A 715 24.46 23.50 -18.80
CA SER A 715 25.19 23.00 -19.98
C SER A 715 25.52 24.08 -21.01
N ASP A 716 24.79 25.20 -20.98
CA ASP A 716 24.89 26.27 -21.98
C ASP A 716 25.65 27.51 -21.47
N ILE A 717 26.18 27.41 -20.23
CA ILE A 717 26.88 28.50 -19.56
C ILE A 717 28.37 28.49 -19.92
N ASP A 718 28.84 29.63 -20.35
CA ASP A 718 30.28 29.97 -20.39
C ASP A 718 30.63 30.66 -19.04
N VAL A 719 31.29 29.94 -18.15
CA VAL A 719 31.63 30.43 -16.81
C VAL A 719 32.68 31.57 -16.85
N GLU A 720 33.44 31.68 -17.92
CA GLU A 720 34.53 32.70 -18.06
C GLU A 720 33.99 34.13 -18.23
N ILE A 721 32.71 34.31 -18.55
CA ILE A 721 32.09 35.62 -18.69
C ILE A 721 31.54 36.21 -17.40
N TYR A 722 31.55 35.45 -16.29
CA TYR A 722 31.02 35.87 -15.00
C TYR A 722 32.13 36.17 -14.00
N ASP A 723 32.00 37.31 -13.34
CA ASP A 723 32.92 37.73 -12.27
C ASP A 723 32.51 37.14 -10.93
N VAL A 724 31.22 36.82 -10.74
CA VAL A 724 30.64 36.29 -9.54
C VAL A 724 29.69 35.11 -9.86
N ILE A 725 29.86 34.00 -9.22
CA ILE A 725 28.89 32.87 -9.25
C ILE A 725 28.35 32.65 -7.85
N TYR A 726 27.04 32.76 -7.72
CA TYR A 726 26.34 32.57 -6.45
C TYR A 726 25.38 31.36 -6.54
N PHE A 727 25.48 30.43 -5.62
CA PHE A 727 24.59 29.31 -5.54
C PHE A 727 23.48 29.59 -4.53
N ALA A 728 22.25 29.75 -5.00
CA ALA A 728 21.09 29.96 -4.19
C ALA A 728 20.64 28.62 -3.58
N GLY A 729 20.55 28.56 -2.24
CA GLY A 729 20.16 27.38 -1.52
C GLY A 729 18.65 27.17 -1.44
N GLY A 730 18.27 26.27 -0.58
CA GLY A 730 16.89 25.80 -0.36
C GLY A 730 16.83 24.29 -0.38
N TRP A 731 15.71 23.72 0.00
CA TRP A 731 15.57 22.26 0.03
C TRP A 731 15.71 21.61 -1.36
N GLY A 732 15.29 22.32 -2.42
CA GLY A 732 15.42 21.85 -3.79
C GLY A 732 16.89 21.66 -4.22
N ALA A 733 17.78 22.56 -3.81
CA ALA A 733 19.20 22.52 -4.17
C ALA A 733 19.96 21.29 -3.61
N SER A 734 19.37 20.56 -2.68
CA SER A 734 19.95 19.32 -2.13
C SER A 734 19.76 18.12 -3.06
N PHE A 735 19.01 18.25 -4.14
CA PHE A 735 18.63 17.17 -5.05
C PHE A 735 19.15 17.39 -6.49
N ASP A 736 19.67 18.53 -6.79
CA ASP A 736 20.37 18.87 -8.04
C ASP A 736 21.87 18.63 -7.88
#